data_c958d7b1f15ef2ec1b652febce1e98a7
#
_entry.id   c958d7b1f15ef2ec1b652febce1e98a7
#
_cell.length_a   1.000
_cell.length_b   1.000
_cell.length_c   1.000
_cell.angle_alpha   90.00
_cell.angle_beta   90.00
_cell.angle_gamma   90.00
#
_symmetry.space_group_name_H-M   'P 1'
#
loop_
_entity.id
_entity.type
_entity.pdbx_description
1 polymer ?
#
loop_
_entity_poly.entity_id
_entity_poly.type
_entity_poly.pdbx_seq_one_letter_code
_entity_poly.pdbx_strand_id
1 'polypeptide(L)'
;MKPARPFLRPLALIGGAFSAGLLAASFLSFEQLLWFCGAMGILCAVSGALTFFRKEFSRRAAVLLLSIGAAAGFSLLGRSAYLSTARFAGQEAEFSGMIQAVSGGDAASYLLKTESGDLPVGTKVLLYSRNAPEFSEGERVTVKLTLNEDPPTRSQMGKGADLTGFLSPGSMQLLREASGPIRWRTALKEALRQRLSLPLSRDAAAFYEAVLLGDGDALSDGLRESFSAAGVSHVLCISGLHISLLAAAIQWLFRRLFGWGKTSYLLTIGVTGLFVFFTGGALSSLRAWIMAAFALSADAFYRDYSPENALGGAVTLLCLLDQRAVFQAGFWMSVLATLALFTLSPAMNEGLLRRLPEKVRKLPPVHGGLRILCSSLAVELCCLPVFFFRNGSVPLLSPFVNLLILPLFPLLMAGGGICLLGGWTAPFGKLLSRILSLFFSLLKVLPGAAVPLGLPGFWICLGTAAVLVGVSRLGRPKRTGLALLLSVILFLAGGISGFVGGWGCLMVAEISAGEGGSLVLTSGGRAVVLGCGGSNSIGRKTGAYLRSIGASRIELLIVPEENRRLMSGVSDLARRVPVEQLSSDSESNWYQTASENPGVRKLLPLTPEKGVLLGRFPFRIARVEGFTRIGVLANGKRLLFLSRKDPLAESLSKEADCTVFYDEISQKDGISSGEYAIIRKDPAWTDGFSEIGENYMPQWAWKALPDGQISG
;
A
#
# COMPACT_ATOMS: atom_id res chain seq x y z
N MET A 1 8.98 -33.81 -23.55
CA MET A 1 9.83 -32.63 -23.36
C MET A 1 10.74 -32.88 -22.17
N LYS A 2 12.06 -32.93 -22.37
CA LYS A 2 13.02 -32.98 -21.26
C LYS A 2 12.90 -31.70 -20.45
N PRO A 3 12.80 -31.74 -19.11
CA PRO A 3 12.78 -30.51 -18.32
C PRO A 3 14.06 -29.74 -18.62
N ALA A 4 13.90 -28.51 -19.12
CA ALA A 4 15.02 -27.61 -19.39
C ALA A 4 15.88 -27.54 -18.13
N ARG A 5 17.20 -27.81 -18.33
CA ARG A 5 18.15 -27.80 -17.23
C ARG A 5 18.03 -26.46 -16.46
N PRO A 6 17.97 -26.47 -15.12
CA PRO A 6 17.80 -25.24 -14.32
C PRO A 6 18.96 -24.23 -14.46
N PHE A 7 19.92 -24.53 -15.33
CA PHE A 7 21.15 -23.78 -15.59
C PHE A 7 21.01 -22.53 -16.47
N LEU A 8 19.84 -22.32 -17.13
CA LEU A 8 19.68 -21.32 -18.19
C LEU A 8 18.74 -20.17 -17.81
N ARG A 9 18.76 -19.69 -16.55
CA ARG A 9 17.93 -18.56 -16.14
C ARG A 9 18.75 -17.42 -15.50
N PRO A 10 19.77 -16.88 -16.22
CA PRO A 10 20.67 -15.88 -15.63
C PRO A 10 19.95 -14.58 -15.27
N LEU A 11 19.03 -14.12 -16.12
CA LEU A 11 18.28 -12.88 -15.86
C LEU A 11 17.37 -12.99 -14.64
N ALA A 12 16.78 -14.16 -14.38
CA ALA A 12 15.98 -14.38 -13.18
C ALA A 12 16.82 -14.27 -11.90
N LEU A 13 18.04 -14.80 -11.92
CA LEU A 13 19.00 -14.68 -10.82
C LEU A 13 19.46 -13.23 -10.64
N ILE A 14 19.82 -12.56 -11.73
CA ILE A 14 20.26 -11.16 -11.71
C ILE A 14 19.15 -10.27 -11.15
N GLY A 15 17.94 -10.35 -11.70
CA GLY A 15 16.82 -9.50 -11.28
C GLY A 15 16.42 -9.71 -9.81
N GLY A 16 16.36 -10.98 -9.36
CA GLY A 16 16.09 -11.30 -7.97
C GLY A 16 17.18 -10.81 -7.02
N ALA A 17 18.44 -11.04 -7.35
CA ALA A 17 19.59 -10.61 -6.54
C ALA A 17 19.74 -9.09 -6.52
N PHE A 18 19.54 -8.43 -7.67
CA PHE A 18 19.65 -6.98 -7.78
C PHE A 18 18.54 -6.27 -6.98
N SER A 19 17.28 -6.68 -7.11
CA SER A 19 16.18 -6.09 -6.34
C SER A 19 16.29 -6.35 -4.84
N ALA A 20 16.71 -7.57 -4.45
CA ALA A 20 16.97 -7.90 -3.05
C ALA A 20 18.15 -7.10 -2.49
N GLY A 21 19.21 -6.89 -3.28
CA GLY A 21 20.36 -6.07 -2.92
C GLY A 21 19.99 -4.61 -2.72
N LEU A 22 19.15 -4.01 -3.60
CA LEU A 22 18.64 -2.65 -3.42
C LEU A 22 17.79 -2.52 -2.17
N LEU A 23 16.91 -3.49 -1.92
CA LEU A 23 16.08 -3.48 -0.72
C LEU A 23 16.95 -3.59 0.55
N ALA A 24 17.90 -4.51 0.59
CA ALA A 24 18.83 -4.66 1.72
C ALA A 24 19.66 -3.39 1.94
N ALA A 25 20.21 -2.80 0.87
CA ALA A 25 20.97 -1.56 0.92
C ALA A 25 20.15 -0.38 1.50
N SER A 26 18.84 -0.39 1.34
CA SER A 26 17.96 0.66 1.86
C SER A 26 17.86 0.71 3.39
N PHE A 27 18.20 -0.38 4.08
CA PHE A 27 18.19 -0.46 5.55
C PHE A 27 19.54 -0.10 6.17
N LEU A 28 20.60 0.05 5.38
CA LEU A 28 21.94 0.36 5.86
C LEU A 28 22.13 1.88 5.99
N SER A 29 22.88 2.35 6.98
CA SER A 29 23.37 3.74 7.02
C SER A 29 24.35 3.99 5.86
N PHE A 30 24.70 5.26 5.59
CA PHE A 30 25.65 5.57 4.51
C PHE A 30 27.02 4.90 4.73
N GLU A 31 27.51 4.94 5.96
CA GLU A 31 28.78 4.28 6.33
C GLU A 31 28.70 2.76 6.23
N GLN A 32 27.62 2.16 6.74
CA GLN A 32 27.39 0.72 6.62
C GLN A 32 27.31 0.28 5.16
N LEU A 33 26.69 1.10 4.29
CA LEU A 33 26.57 0.84 2.86
C LEU A 33 27.95 0.89 2.17
N LEU A 34 28.83 1.82 2.56
CA LEU A 34 30.23 1.87 2.09
C LEU A 34 30.99 0.60 2.46
N TRP A 35 30.91 0.17 3.72
CA TRP A 35 31.53 -1.08 4.16
C TRP A 35 30.95 -2.30 3.45
N PHE A 36 29.63 -2.32 3.25
CA PHE A 36 28.97 -3.39 2.52
C PHE A 36 29.43 -3.45 1.05
N CYS A 37 29.54 -2.32 0.37
CA CYS A 37 30.08 -2.25 -1.00
C CYS A 37 31.52 -2.76 -1.07
N GLY A 38 32.37 -2.37 -0.10
CA GLY A 38 33.74 -2.85 0.00
C GLY A 38 33.82 -4.38 0.18
N ALA A 39 33.05 -4.92 1.13
CA ALA A 39 32.96 -6.36 1.39
C ALA A 39 32.42 -7.12 0.17
N MET A 40 31.41 -6.62 -0.52
CA MET A 40 30.90 -7.21 -1.75
C MET A 40 31.91 -7.18 -2.89
N GLY A 41 32.69 -6.11 -3.01
CA GLY A 41 33.81 -6.03 -3.97
C GLY A 41 34.84 -7.12 -3.74
N ILE A 42 35.28 -7.34 -2.49
CA ILE A 42 36.19 -8.41 -2.11
C ILE A 42 35.62 -9.81 -2.42
N LEU A 43 34.35 -10.04 -2.03
CA LEU A 43 33.66 -11.30 -2.29
C LEU A 43 33.52 -11.58 -3.80
N CYS A 44 33.23 -10.54 -4.59
CA CYS A 44 33.23 -10.66 -6.06
C CYS A 44 34.58 -11.03 -6.64
N ALA A 45 35.63 -10.38 -6.15
CA ALA A 45 37.00 -10.68 -6.59
C ALA A 45 37.40 -12.14 -6.22
N VAL A 46 37.12 -12.57 -4.98
CA VAL A 46 37.36 -13.95 -4.53
C VAL A 46 36.54 -14.96 -5.33
N SER A 47 35.24 -14.68 -5.54
CA SER A 47 34.36 -15.52 -6.35
C SER A 47 34.85 -15.61 -7.80
N GLY A 48 35.30 -14.49 -8.38
CA GLY A 48 35.93 -14.45 -9.71
C GLY A 48 37.17 -15.32 -9.80
N ALA A 49 38.06 -15.24 -8.82
CA ALA A 49 39.24 -16.09 -8.75
C ALA A 49 38.85 -17.58 -8.60
N LEU A 50 37.87 -17.92 -7.77
CA LEU A 50 37.38 -19.29 -7.59
C LEU A 50 36.67 -19.85 -8.84
N THR A 51 36.12 -19.00 -9.72
CA THR A 51 35.53 -19.45 -10.99
C THR A 51 36.57 -20.06 -11.94
N PHE A 52 37.83 -19.69 -11.78
CA PHE A 52 38.97 -20.26 -12.52
C PHE A 52 39.21 -21.72 -12.13
N PHE A 53 38.91 -22.09 -10.86
CA PHE A 53 39.22 -23.42 -10.32
C PHE A 53 38.02 -24.39 -10.26
N ARG A 54 36.75 -23.90 -10.17
CA ARG A 54 35.51 -24.76 -10.08
C ARG A 54 34.39 -24.22 -10.94
N LYS A 55 34.18 -24.85 -12.11
CA LYS A 55 33.41 -24.30 -13.25
C LYS A 55 31.90 -24.04 -13.09
N GLU A 56 31.13 -24.64 -12.18
CA GLU A 56 29.66 -24.49 -12.20
C GLU A 56 29.05 -23.80 -10.97
N PHE A 57 29.40 -24.18 -9.78
CA PHE A 57 28.86 -23.56 -8.56
C PHE A 57 29.35 -22.12 -8.40
N SER A 58 30.58 -21.86 -8.76
CA SER A 58 31.22 -20.55 -8.65
C SER A 58 30.67 -19.52 -9.62
N ARG A 59 30.21 -19.89 -10.84
CA ARG A 59 29.57 -18.94 -11.78
C ARG A 59 28.28 -18.36 -11.27
N ARG A 60 27.40 -19.17 -10.63
CA ARG A 60 26.15 -18.68 -10.06
C ARG A 60 26.39 -17.76 -8.87
N ALA A 61 27.30 -18.18 -7.98
CA ALA A 61 27.68 -17.37 -6.84
C ALA A 61 28.29 -16.03 -7.30
N ALA A 62 29.14 -16.03 -8.34
CA ALA A 62 29.68 -14.83 -8.92
C ALA A 62 28.60 -13.89 -9.49
N VAL A 63 27.64 -14.43 -10.25
CA VAL A 63 26.53 -13.64 -10.81
C VAL A 63 25.66 -13.04 -9.68
N LEU A 64 25.34 -13.80 -8.63
CA LEU A 64 24.59 -13.31 -7.48
C LEU A 64 25.34 -12.20 -6.75
N LEU A 65 26.61 -12.41 -6.42
CA LEU A 65 27.45 -11.43 -5.72
C LEU A 65 27.64 -10.16 -6.54
N LEU A 66 27.92 -10.29 -7.85
CA LEU A 66 28.03 -9.14 -8.76
C LEU A 66 26.71 -8.35 -8.84
N SER A 67 25.57 -9.04 -8.90
CA SER A 67 24.27 -8.38 -8.95
C SER A 67 23.95 -7.63 -7.65
N ILE A 68 24.24 -8.22 -6.49
CA ILE A 68 24.06 -7.57 -5.18
C ILE A 68 25.05 -6.41 -5.03
N GLY A 69 26.32 -6.61 -5.41
CA GLY A 69 27.34 -5.55 -5.36
C GLY A 69 27.00 -4.37 -6.28
N ALA A 70 26.52 -4.65 -7.49
CA ALA A 70 26.05 -3.62 -8.42
C ALA A 70 24.83 -2.86 -7.85
N ALA A 71 23.89 -3.55 -7.20
CA ALA A 71 22.75 -2.94 -6.53
C ALA A 71 23.19 -2.03 -5.38
N ALA A 72 24.14 -2.48 -4.56
CA ALA A 72 24.68 -1.69 -3.46
C ALA A 72 25.40 -0.43 -3.97
N GLY A 73 26.25 -0.57 -4.98
CA GLY A 73 26.91 0.57 -5.63
C GLY A 73 25.93 1.56 -6.24
N PHE A 74 24.89 1.06 -6.91
CA PHE A 74 23.84 1.90 -7.48
C PHE A 74 23.02 2.61 -6.39
N SER A 75 22.73 1.93 -5.28
CA SER A 75 22.08 2.53 -4.10
C SER A 75 22.96 3.60 -3.46
N LEU A 76 24.26 3.39 -3.38
CA LEU A 76 25.22 4.38 -2.86
C LEU A 76 25.21 5.67 -3.70
N LEU A 77 25.23 5.54 -5.04
CA LEU A 77 25.15 6.69 -5.95
C LEU A 77 23.82 7.47 -5.76
N GLY A 78 22.70 6.77 -5.66
CA GLY A 78 21.42 7.41 -5.41
C GLY A 78 21.35 8.09 -4.04
N ARG A 79 21.96 7.51 -3.04
CA ARG A 79 22.00 8.08 -1.69
C ARG A 79 22.93 9.29 -1.59
N SER A 80 24.06 9.30 -2.28
CA SER A 80 24.93 10.47 -2.37
C SER A 80 24.21 11.65 -3.05
N ALA A 81 23.46 11.38 -4.11
CA ALA A 81 22.60 12.38 -4.75
C ALA A 81 21.51 12.91 -3.81
N TYR A 82 20.85 12.01 -3.06
CA TYR A 82 19.85 12.39 -2.05
C TYR A 82 20.45 13.27 -0.95
N LEU A 83 21.61 12.92 -0.40
CA LEU A 83 22.27 13.72 0.65
C LEU A 83 22.60 15.14 0.19
N SER A 84 22.85 15.35 -1.10
CA SER A 84 23.06 16.70 -1.65
C SER A 84 21.78 17.54 -1.66
N THR A 85 20.61 16.92 -1.72
CA THR A 85 19.30 17.60 -1.70
C THR A 85 18.75 17.72 -0.28
N ALA A 86 19.04 16.77 0.60
CA ALA A 86 18.53 16.74 1.97
C ALA A 86 18.94 17.97 2.81
N ARG A 87 20.05 18.64 2.47
CA ARG A 87 20.50 19.87 3.12
C ARG A 87 19.52 21.04 2.99
N PHE A 88 18.59 20.98 2.05
CA PHE A 88 17.57 22.03 1.84
C PHE A 88 16.29 21.77 2.67
N ALA A 89 16.21 20.66 3.40
CA ALA A 89 15.08 20.39 4.30
C ALA A 89 14.97 21.49 5.37
N GLY A 90 13.75 21.90 5.67
CA GLY A 90 13.48 22.99 6.62
C GLY A 90 13.74 24.40 6.10
N GLN A 91 14.27 24.58 4.89
CA GLN A 91 14.58 25.89 4.33
C GLN A 91 13.42 26.42 3.48
N GLU A 92 13.29 27.75 3.46
CA GLU A 92 12.45 28.42 2.46
C GLU A 92 13.17 28.36 1.12
N ALA A 93 12.47 27.90 0.08
CA ALA A 93 13.01 27.77 -1.26
C ALA A 93 12.03 28.28 -2.31
N GLU A 94 12.57 28.99 -3.30
CA GLU A 94 11.85 29.38 -4.49
C GLU A 94 12.45 28.66 -5.71
N PHE A 95 11.62 27.88 -6.39
CA PHE A 95 12.06 27.09 -7.53
C PHE A 95 10.97 26.97 -8.58
N SER A 96 11.38 26.77 -9.81
CA SER A 96 10.48 26.40 -10.89
C SER A 96 10.73 24.97 -11.35
N GLY A 97 9.67 24.31 -11.78
CA GLY A 97 9.77 22.92 -12.21
C GLY A 97 8.55 22.46 -12.99
N MET A 98 8.68 21.30 -13.59
CA MET A 98 7.62 20.65 -14.34
C MET A 98 6.86 19.66 -13.44
N ILE A 99 5.55 19.70 -13.46
CA ILE A 99 4.67 18.74 -12.79
C ILE A 99 4.78 17.38 -13.50
N GLN A 100 5.30 16.38 -12.82
CA GLN A 100 5.44 15.02 -13.35
C GLN A 100 4.21 14.15 -13.09
N ALA A 101 3.54 14.37 -11.96
CA ALA A 101 2.34 13.62 -11.60
C ALA A 101 1.44 14.49 -10.71
N VAL A 102 0.15 14.34 -10.88
CA VAL A 102 -0.90 14.93 -10.05
C VAL A 102 -1.75 13.80 -9.51
N SER A 103 -2.11 13.84 -8.26
CA SER A 103 -3.01 12.86 -7.63
C SER A 103 -3.83 13.55 -6.56
N GLY A 104 -5.10 13.22 -6.48
CA GLY A 104 -6.01 13.71 -5.46
C GLY A 104 -7.39 14.08 -6.00
N GLY A 105 -8.40 14.04 -5.11
CA GLY A 105 -9.75 14.54 -5.34
C GLY A 105 -9.96 15.89 -4.65
N ASP A 106 -10.39 15.86 -3.38
CA ASP A 106 -10.64 17.09 -2.60
C ASP A 106 -9.33 17.76 -2.13
N ALA A 107 -8.24 17.01 -2.03
CA ALA A 107 -6.90 17.49 -1.71
C ALA A 107 -5.90 16.95 -2.74
N ALA A 108 -5.04 17.82 -3.26
CA ALA A 108 -4.10 17.48 -4.31
C ALA A 108 -2.70 17.15 -3.77
N SER A 109 -1.99 16.28 -4.49
CA SER A 109 -0.55 16.13 -4.36
C SER A 109 0.12 16.25 -5.73
N TYR A 110 1.20 17.03 -5.80
CA TYR A 110 1.95 17.30 -7.01
C TYR A 110 3.38 16.79 -6.86
N LEU A 111 3.84 15.99 -7.79
CA LEU A 111 5.25 15.66 -7.89
C LEU A 111 5.91 16.58 -8.91
N LEU A 112 6.75 17.50 -8.44
CA LEU A 112 7.48 18.44 -9.27
C LEU A 112 8.91 17.97 -9.48
N LYS A 113 9.42 18.13 -10.71
CA LYS A 113 10.85 17.99 -11.01
C LYS A 113 11.40 19.40 -11.25
N THR A 114 12.37 19.81 -10.44
CA THR A 114 12.98 21.14 -10.52
C THR A 114 13.74 21.34 -11.83
N GLU A 115 13.57 22.51 -12.45
CA GLU A 115 14.29 22.95 -13.65
C GLU A 115 15.21 24.14 -13.35
N SER A 116 14.84 25.00 -12.39
CA SER A 116 15.67 26.14 -11.94
C SER A 116 15.22 26.63 -10.56
N GLY A 117 16.05 27.47 -9.93
CA GLY A 117 15.82 28.07 -8.62
C GLY A 117 16.83 27.63 -7.57
N ASP A 118 16.45 27.73 -6.30
CA ASP A 118 17.34 27.45 -5.16
C ASP A 118 17.71 25.96 -5.04
N LEU A 119 16.87 25.08 -5.55
CA LEU A 119 17.08 23.64 -5.50
C LEU A 119 17.90 23.11 -6.70
N PRO A 120 18.73 22.08 -6.53
CA PRO A 120 19.43 21.44 -7.63
C PRO A 120 18.48 20.99 -8.74
N VAL A 121 18.89 21.18 -10.00
CA VAL A 121 18.12 20.75 -11.16
C VAL A 121 17.91 19.22 -11.12
N GLY A 122 16.66 18.79 -11.35
CA GLY A 122 16.30 17.38 -11.33
C GLY A 122 15.81 16.85 -9.99
N THR A 123 15.89 17.66 -8.91
CA THR A 123 15.30 17.31 -7.60
C THR A 123 13.79 17.12 -7.74
N LYS A 124 13.27 16.07 -7.15
CA LYS A 124 11.83 15.78 -7.16
C LYS A 124 11.20 16.16 -5.82
N VAL A 125 10.30 17.13 -5.84
CA VAL A 125 9.61 17.64 -4.66
C VAL A 125 8.16 17.20 -4.70
N LEU A 126 7.69 16.53 -3.63
CA LEU A 126 6.30 16.14 -3.47
C LEU A 126 5.57 17.19 -2.62
N LEU A 127 4.68 17.90 -3.24
CA LEU A 127 3.91 18.98 -2.66
C LEU A 127 2.48 18.54 -2.36
N TYR A 128 1.99 18.90 -1.19
CA TYR A 128 0.63 18.65 -0.76
C TYR A 128 -0.18 19.93 -0.72
N SER A 129 -1.37 19.94 -1.34
CA SER A 129 -2.35 21.02 -1.27
C SER A 129 -3.60 20.54 -0.54
N ARG A 130 -4.23 21.45 0.21
CA ARG A 130 -5.53 21.18 0.84
C ARG A 130 -6.70 21.32 -0.13
N ASN A 131 -6.46 21.95 -1.28
CA ASN A 131 -7.46 22.19 -2.32
C ASN A 131 -7.41 21.10 -3.39
N ALA A 132 -8.49 21.00 -4.15
CA ALA A 132 -8.53 20.19 -5.38
C ALA A 132 -7.42 20.61 -6.34
N PRO A 133 -6.99 19.75 -7.26
CA PRO A 133 -5.90 20.06 -8.18
C PRO A 133 -6.30 21.21 -9.13
N GLU A 134 -5.48 22.27 -9.09
CA GLU A 134 -5.62 23.46 -9.96
C GLU A 134 -4.73 23.36 -11.20
N PHE A 135 -3.67 22.55 -11.11
CA PHE A 135 -2.65 22.40 -12.16
C PHE A 135 -2.61 20.97 -12.67
N SER A 136 -2.19 20.85 -13.94
CA SER A 136 -2.18 19.59 -14.67
C SER A 136 -0.75 19.07 -14.89
N GLU A 137 -0.65 17.78 -15.18
CA GLU A 137 0.62 17.14 -15.52
C GLU A 137 1.25 17.76 -16.77
N GLY A 138 2.55 18.02 -16.70
CA GLY A 138 3.33 18.63 -17.78
C GLY A 138 3.38 20.17 -17.77
N GLU A 139 2.61 20.81 -16.89
CA GLU A 139 2.69 22.26 -16.69
C GLU A 139 3.97 22.62 -15.94
N ARG A 140 4.52 23.78 -16.26
CA ARG A 140 5.64 24.36 -15.53
C ARG A 140 5.11 25.43 -14.59
N VAL A 141 5.56 25.34 -13.36
CA VAL A 141 5.11 26.19 -12.26
C VAL A 141 6.29 26.73 -11.48
N THR A 142 6.11 27.91 -10.93
CA THR A 142 7.01 28.47 -9.90
C THR A 142 6.35 28.31 -8.55
N VAL A 143 7.14 27.88 -7.58
CA VAL A 143 6.66 27.56 -6.23
C VAL A 143 7.58 28.22 -5.23
N LYS A 144 6.98 28.89 -4.23
CA LYS A 144 7.68 29.45 -3.08
C LYS A 144 7.07 28.87 -1.81
N LEU A 145 7.86 28.13 -1.04
CA LEU A 145 7.40 27.50 0.20
C LEU A 145 8.57 27.12 1.11
N THR A 146 8.25 26.85 2.37
CA THR A 146 9.16 26.19 3.31
C THR A 146 9.05 24.67 3.16
N LEU A 147 10.17 24.01 2.89
CA LEU A 147 10.26 22.56 2.78
C LEU A 147 10.15 21.93 4.16
N ASN A 148 9.62 20.71 4.22
CA ASN A 148 9.56 19.98 5.47
C ASN A 148 10.96 19.62 5.97
N GLU A 149 11.17 19.70 7.28
CA GLU A 149 12.41 19.31 7.95
C GLU A 149 12.63 17.79 7.89
N ASP A 150 11.54 17.04 8.01
CA ASP A 150 11.58 15.58 8.02
C ASP A 150 11.91 15.01 6.63
N PRO A 151 12.76 13.97 6.58
CA PRO A 151 13.04 13.26 5.35
C PRO A 151 11.76 12.61 4.80
N PRO A 152 11.62 12.47 3.46
CA PRO A 152 10.48 11.79 2.89
C PRO A 152 10.40 10.34 3.37
N THR A 153 9.21 9.90 3.73
CA THR A 153 8.94 8.51 4.10
C THR A 153 9.24 7.56 2.94
N ARG A 154 9.46 6.28 3.21
CA ARG A 154 9.68 5.27 2.16
C ARG A 154 8.54 5.25 1.13
N SER A 155 7.30 5.48 1.56
CA SER A 155 6.15 5.58 0.65
C SER A 155 6.25 6.81 -0.26
N GLN A 156 6.69 7.96 0.24
CA GLN A 156 6.91 9.17 -0.53
C GLN A 156 8.13 9.04 -1.45
N MET A 157 9.21 8.43 -0.97
CA MET A 157 10.36 8.04 -1.81
C MET A 157 9.94 7.10 -2.94
N GLY A 158 9.05 6.14 -2.67
CA GLY A 158 8.47 5.27 -3.70
C GLY A 158 7.67 6.03 -4.77
N LYS A 159 7.06 7.17 -4.42
CA LYS A 159 6.44 8.09 -5.39
C LYS A 159 7.48 8.92 -6.15
N GLY A 160 8.75 8.83 -5.79
CA GLY A 160 9.87 9.54 -6.41
C GLY A 160 10.30 10.80 -5.68
N ALA A 161 9.76 11.11 -4.49
CA ALA A 161 10.10 12.33 -3.76
C ALA A 161 11.54 12.31 -3.19
N ASP A 162 12.24 13.43 -3.35
CA ASP A 162 13.49 13.74 -2.67
C ASP A 162 13.25 14.65 -1.46
N LEU A 163 12.27 15.54 -1.60
CA LEU A 163 11.84 16.49 -0.58
C LEU A 163 10.31 16.55 -0.55
N THR A 164 9.76 17.05 0.54
CA THR A 164 8.31 17.24 0.69
C THR A 164 8.00 18.64 1.17
N GLY A 165 6.79 19.13 0.86
CA GLY A 165 6.34 20.44 1.33
C GLY A 165 4.83 20.59 1.27
N PHE A 166 4.29 21.57 1.99
CA PHE A 166 2.88 21.94 1.96
C PHE A 166 2.68 23.27 1.23
N LEU A 167 1.73 23.25 0.29
CA LEU A 167 1.36 24.46 -0.46
C LEU A 167 0.39 25.31 0.35
N SER A 168 0.74 26.57 0.52
CA SER A 168 -0.20 27.61 0.95
C SER A 168 -1.00 28.13 -0.25
N PRO A 169 -2.23 28.62 -0.06
CA PRO A 169 -2.98 29.22 -1.16
C PRO A 169 -2.17 30.35 -1.85
N GLY A 170 -2.04 30.27 -3.18
CA GLY A 170 -1.30 31.25 -3.97
C GLY A 170 0.23 31.09 -4.01
N SER A 171 0.81 30.09 -3.32
CA SER A 171 2.26 29.84 -3.33
C SER A 171 2.76 29.17 -4.61
N MET A 172 1.87 28.74 -5.49
CA MET A 172 2.18 28.09 -6.75
C MET A 172 1.58 28.89 -7.91
N GLN A 173 2.38 29.23 -8.89
CA GLN A 173 1.98 30.05 -10.04
C GLN A 173 2.33 29.33 -11.34
N LEU A 174 1.41 29.37 -12.31
CA LEU A 174 1.65 28.83 -13.63
C LEU A 174 2.68 29.68 -14.39
N LEU A 175 3.77 29.05 -14.80
CA LEU A 175 4.80 29.65 -15.63
C LEU A 175 4.56 29.38 -17.12
N ARG A 176 4.18 28.12 -17.44
CA ARG A 176 3.94 27.68 -18.81
C ARG A 176 3.01 26.47 -18.85
N GLU A 177 2.07 26.46 -19.78
CA GLU A 177 1.23 25.31 -20.05
C GLU A 177 2.02 24.06 -20.51
N ALA A 178 1.43 22.89 -20.31
CA ALA A 178 1.97 21.63 -20.81
C ALA A 178 2.20 21.69 -22.33
N SER A 179 3.28 21.06 -22.78
CA SER A 179 3.64 21.03 -24.20
C SER A 179 4.05 19.62 -24.65
N GLY A 180 4.10 19.41 -25.96
CA GLY A 180 4.57 18.15 -26.56
C GLY A 180 3.69 16.93 -26.24
N PRO A 181 4.30 15.73 -26.07
CA PRO A 181 3.56 14.47 -25.90
C PRO A 181 2.67 14.43 -24.66
N ILE A 182 3.03 15.15 -23.59
CA ILE A 182 2.25 15.18 -22.35
C ILE A 182 0.95 15.93 -22.55
N ARG A 183 0.99 17.10 -23.22
CA ARG A 183 -0.22 17.87 -23.59
C ARG A 183 -1.17 17.02 -24.43
N TRP A 184 -0.63 16.32 -25.45
CA TRP A 184 -1.42 15.43 -26.27
C TRP A 184 -2.08 14.32 -25.42
N ARG A 185 -1.32 13.71 -24.51
CA ARG A 185 -1.83 12.67 -23.60
C ARG A 185 -2.95 13.18 -22.71
N THR A 186 -2.78 14.32 -22.04
CA THR A 186 -3.81 14.90 -21.15
C THR A 186 -5.05 15.33 -21.93
N ALA A 187 -4.89 15.96 -23.08
CA ALA A 187 -6.00 16.36 -23.94
C ALA A 187 -6.79 15.13 -24.47
N LEU A 188 -6.08 14.07 -24.86
CA LEU A 188 -6.72 12.82 -25.31
C LEU A 188 -7.45 12.13 -24.15
N LYS A 189 -6.85 12.06 -22.94
CA LYS A 189 -7.53 11.51 -21.76
C LYS A 189 -8.82 12.26 -21.47
N GLU A 190 -8.79 13.59 -21.53
CA GLU A 190 -9.98 14.40 -21.26
C GLU A 190 -11.08 14.19 -22.31
N ALA A 191 -10.72 14.14 -23.60
CA ALA A 191 -11.67 13.84 -24.67
C ALA A 191 -12.30 12.43 -24.52
N LEU A 192 -11.51 11.44 -24.09
CA LEU A 192 -12.04 10.08 -23.84
C LEU A 192 -12.89 10.01 -22.57
N ARG A 193 -12.55 10.77 -21.53
CA ARG A 193 -13.37 10.90 -20.31
C ARG A 193 -14.75 11.46 -20.65
N GLN A 194 -14.81 12.54 -21.41
CA GLN A 194 -16.06 13.10 -21.88
C GLN A 194 -16.89 12.10 -22.70
N ARG A 195 -16.25 11.32 -23.57
CA ARG A 195 -16.94 10.26 -24.32
C ARG A 195 -17.50 9.16 -23.44
N LEU A 196 -16.80 8.75 -22.39
CA LEU A 196 -17.27 7.75 -21.43
C LEU A 196 -18.45 8.25 -20.59
N SER A 197 -18.46 9.52 -20.24
CA SER A 197 -19.53 10.11 -19.41
C SER A 197 -20.87 10.20 -20.13
N LEU A 198 -20.91 10.23 -21.48
CA LEU A 198 -22.13 10.34 -22.27
C LEU A 198 -23.04 9.09 -22.16
N PRO A 199 -22.52 7.84 -22.37
CA PRO A 199 -23.35 6.64 -22.34
C PRO A 199 -23.45 6.00 -20.94
N LEU A 200 -22.56 6.34 -19.99
CA LEU A 200 -22.41 5.65 -18.73
C LEU A 200 -22.91 6.44 -17.53
N SER A 201 -23.34 5.76 -16.47
CA SER A 201 -23.57 6.39 -15.16
C SER A 201 -22.27 6.87 -14.53
N ARG A 202 -22.34 7.80 -13.57
CA ARG A 202 -21.16 8.40 -12.91
C ARG A 202 -20.18 7.34 -12.36
N ASP A 203 -20.67 6.37 -11.60
CA ASP A 203 -19.82 5.32 -11.02
C ASP A 203 -19.24 4.37 -12.08
N ALA A 204 -20.01 4.07 -13.14
CA ALA A 204 -19.54 3.26 -14.26
C ALA A 204 -18.49 4.01 -15.08
N ALA A 205 -18.68 5.29 -15.34
CA ALA A 205 -17.69 6.13 -16.02
C ALA A 205 -16.39 6.19 -15.22
N ALA A 206 -16.47 6.48 -13.91
CA ALA A 206 -15.32 6.50 -13.01
C ALA A 206 -14.57 5.15 -12.97
N PHE A 207 -15.32 4.03 -12.99
CA PHE A 207 -14.71 2.69 -13.10
C PHE A 207 -13.93 2.53 -14.41
N TYR A 208 -14.49 2.96 -15.54
CA TYR A 208 -13.80 2.85 -16.83
C TYR A 208 -12.66 3.86 -16.99
N GLU A 209 -12.74 5.02 -16.37
CA GLU A 209 -11.59 5.94 -16.29
C GLU A 209 -10.41 5.27 -15.57
N ALA A 210 -10.64 4.58 -14.48
CA ALA A 210 -9.60 3.82 -13.79
C ALA A 210 -9.05 2.68 -14.66
N VAL A 211 -9.92 1.89 -15.30
CA VAL A 211 -9.55 0.65 -16.01
C VAL A 211 -8.94 0.91 -17.38
N LEU A 212 -9.45 1.89 -18.15
CA LEU A 212 -9.03 2.17 -19.52
C LEU A 212 -8.05 3.35 -19.63
N LEU A 213 -8.21 4.39 -18.79
CA LEU A 213 -7.37 5.58 -18.87
C LEU A 213 -6.27 5.61 -17.78
N GLY A 214 -6.34 4.70 -16.80
CA GLY A 214 -5.41 4.62 -15.69
C GLY A 214 -5.62 5.70 -14.64
N ASP A 215 -6.78 6.34 -14.63
CA ASP A 215 -7.14 7.42 -13.72
C ASP A 215 -8.18 6.93 -12.70
N GLY A 216 -7.72 6.57 -11.52
CA GLY A 216 -8.58 6.08 -10.45
C GLY A 216 -9.12 7.18 -9.54
N ASP A 217 -8.76 8.44 -9.72
CA ASP A 217 -9.10 9.53 -8.80
C ASP A 217 -10.59 9.89 -8.81
N ALA A 218 -11.28 9.64 -9.94
CA ALA A 218 -12.72 9.81 -10.07
C ALA A 218 -13.58 8.81 -9.28
N LEU A 219 -12.97 7.70 -8.82
CA LEU A 219 -13.69 6.69 -8.03
C LEU A 219 -14.02 7.21 -6.63
N SER A 220 -15.28 7.05 -6.22
CA SER A 220 -15.70 7.36 -4.86
C SER A 220 -14.94 6.50 -3.84
N ASP A 221 -14.63 7.07 -2.67
CA ASP A 221 -13.92 6.35 -1.59
C ASP A 221 -14.68 5.09 -1.17
N GLY A 222 -16.01 5.14 -1.07
CA GLY A 222 -16.81 3.97 -0.73
C GLY A 222 -16.72 2.83 -1.75
N LEU A 223 -16.63 3.15 -3.05
CA LEU A 223 -16.45 2.15 -4.09
C LEU A 223 -15.03 1.57 -4.04
N ARG A 224 -14.01 2.42 -3.89
CA ARG A 224 -12.61 2.01 -3.74
C ARG A 224 -12.41 1.08 -2.55
N GLU A 225 -13.07 1.39 -1.42
CA GLU A 225 -13.07 0.55 -0.22
C GLU A 225 -13.74 -0.80 -0.43
N SER A 226 -14.88 -0.84 -1.13
CA SER A 226 -15.58 -2.08 -1.45
C SER A 226 -14.71 -3.02 -2.28
N PHE A 227 -14.00 -2.50 -3.30
CA PHE A 227 -13.03 -3.26 -4.07
C PHE A 227 -11.85 -3.75 -3.22
N SER A 228 -11.38 -2.92 -2.29
CA SER A 228 -10.29 -3.28 -1.38
C SER A 228 -10.71 -4.37 -0.40
N ALA A 229 -11.88 -4.24 0.20
CA ALA A 229 -12.43 -5.22 1.13
C ALA A 229 -12.67 -6.59 0.49
N ALA A 230 -13.13 -6.59 -0.76
CA ALA A 230 -13.28 -7.80 -1.57
C ALA A 230 -11.96 -8.38 -2.11
N GLY A 231 -10.82 -7.68 -1.93
CA GLY A 231 -9.50 -8.11 -2.40
C GLY A 231 -9.29 -7.99 -3.90
N VAL A 232 -10.09 -7.19 -4.58
CA VAL A 232 -10.07 -7.03 -6.03
C VAL A 232 -9.65 -5.64 -6.52
N SER A 233 -8.99 -4.87 -5.66
CA SER A 233 -8.43 -3.54 -6.00
C SER A 233 -7.50 -3.56 -7.22
N HIS A 234 -6.88 -4.71 -7.51
CA HIS A 234 -6.01 -4.88 -8.67
C HIS A 234 -6.74 -4.74 -10.01
N VAL A 235 -8.07 -4.85 -10.03
CA VAL A 235 -8.92 -4.63 -11.21
C VAL A 235 -9.02 -3.13 -11.53
N LEU A 236 -8.98 -2.27 -10.52
CA LEU A 236 -9.04 -0.80 -10.68
C LEU A 236 -7.73 -0.18 -11.15
N CYS A 237 -6.63 -0.91 -11.06
CA CYS A 237 -5.33 -0.47 -11.54
C CYS A 237 -4.98 -1.17 -12.84
N ILE A 238 -4.31 -0.49 -13.77
CA ILE A 238 -3.83 -1.15 -14.98
C ILE A 238 -2.81 -2.23 -14.60
N SER A 239 -3.21 -3.47 -14.86
CA SER A 239 -2.49 -4.67 -14.46
C SER A 239 -1.92 -5.44 -15.64
N GLY A 240 -1.17 -6.50 -15.36
CA GLY A 240 -0.68 -7.42 -16.39
C GLY A 240 -1.79 -8.05 -17.24
N LEU A 241 -2.99 -8.26 -16.67
CA LEU A 241 -4.14 -8.77 -17.40
C LEU A 241 -4.62 -7.80 -18.46
N HIS A 242 -4.70 -6.49 -18.15
CA HIS A 242 -5.06 -5.44 -19.11
C HIS A 242 -4.09 -5.44 -20.32
N ILE A 243 -2.79 -5.41 -20.02
CA ILE A 243 -1.76 -5.38 -21.06
C ILE A 243 -1.79 -6.65 -21.90
N SER A 244 -1.97 -7.82 -21.27
CA SER A 244 -2.04 -9.11 -21.99
C SER A 244 -3.26 -9.22 -22.90
N LEU A 245 -4.44 -8.78 -22.42
CA LEU A 245 -5.67 -8.76 -23.23
C LEU A 245 -5.54 -7.80 -24.41
N LEU A 246 -5.03 -6.60 -24.16
CA LEU A 246 -4.81 -5.60 -25.22
C LEU A 246 -3.78 -6.10 -26.24
N ALA A 247 -2.66 -6.64 -25.77
CA ALA A 247 -1.64 -7.21 -26.66
C ALA A 247 -2.18 -8.35 -27.51
N ALA A 248 -2.99 -9.25 -26.93
CA ALA A 248 -3.63 -10.34 -27.67
C ALA A 248 -4.61 -9.83 -28.74
N ALA A 249 -5.44 -8.83 -28.39
CA ALA A 249 -6.39 -8.24 -29.33
C ALA A 249 -5.67 -7.51 -30.50
N ILE A 250 -4.66 -6.69 -30.19
CA ILE A 250 -3.86 -5.98 -31.19
C ILE A 250 -3.07 -6.95 -32.05
N GLN A 251 -2.45 -7.97 -31.45
CA GLN A 251 -1.72 -9.01 -32.17
C GLN A 251 -2.64 -9.80 -33.12
N TRP A 252 -3.86 -10.14 -32.66
CA TRP A 252 -4.85 -10.77 -33.52
C TRP A 252 -5.20 -9.90 -34.74
N LEU A 253 -5.44 -8.58 -34.51
CA LEU A 253 -5.73 -7.62 -35.56
C LEU A 253 -4.56 -7.48 -36.54
N PHE A 254 -3.35 -7.31 -36.06
CA PHE A 254 -2.17 -7.11 -36.90
C PHE A 254 -1.79 -8.38 -37.67
N ARG A 255 -2.01 -9.57 -37.10
CA ARG A 255 -1.88 -10.83 -37.83
C ARG A 255 -2.89 -10.94 -38.97
N ARG A 256 -4.09 -10.41 -38.76
CA ARG A 256 -5.13 -10.40 -39.81
C ARG A 256 -4.80 -9.42 -40.94
N LEU A 257 -4.16 -8.29 -40.61
CA LEU A 257 -3.82 -7.23 -41.58
C LEU A 257 -2.47 -7.47 -42.29
N PHE A 258 -1.45 -7.89 -41.55
CA PHE A 258 -0.07 -7.98 -42.02
C PHE A 258 0.49 -9.41 -42.06
N GLY A 259 -0.33 -10.41 -41.71
CA GLY A 259 0.11 -11.81 -41.65
C GLY A 259 0.97 -12.14 -40.42
N TRP A 260 1.52 -13.36 -40.46
CA TRP A 260 2.34 -13.92 -39.38
C TRP A 260 3.83 -13.53 -39.50
N GLY A 261 4.10 -12.25 -39.68
CA GLY A 261 5.44 -11.72 -39.87
C GLY A 261 5.99 -11.00 -38.63
N LYS A 262 7.30 -10.72 -38.59
CA LYS A 262 7.96 -9.94 -37.54
C LYS A 262 7.31 -8.58 -37.37
N THR A 263 6.79 -7.98 -38.44
CA THR A 263 6.12 -6.68 -38.42
C THR A 263 4.91 -6.65 -37.49
N SER A 264 4.04 -7.70 -37.52
CA SER A 264 2.87 -7.75 -36.64
C SER A 264 3.24 -7.80 -35.16
N TYR A 265 4.34 -8.48 -34.78
CA TYR A 265 4.83 -8.54 -33.41
C TYR A 265 5.42 -7.20 -32.97
N LEU A 266 6.28 -6.59 -33.82
CA LEU A 266 6.92 -5.31 -33.49
C LEU A 266 5.89 -4.18 -33.38
N LEU A 267 4.90 -4.13 -34.26
CA LEU A 267 3.79 -3.16 -34.19
C LEU A 267 2.99 -3.37 -32.89
N THR A 268 2.72 -4.61 -32.49
CA THR A 268 2.03 -4.89 -31.23
C THR A 268 2.82 -4.39 -30.02
N ILE A 269 4.13 -4.60 -29.99
CA ILE A 269 5.01 -4.08 -28.92
C ILE A 269 4.94 -2.55 -28.90
N GLY A 270 5.02 -1.90 -30.06
CA GLY A 270 4.96 -0.43 -30.15
C GLY A 270 3.62 0.14 -29.66
N VAL A 271 2.49 -0.40 -30.15
CA VAL A 271 1.15 0.10 -29.79
C VAL A 271 0.83 -0.18 -28.31
N THR A 272 1.19 -1.34 -27.79
CA THR A 272 1.02 -1.61 -26.34
C THR A 272 1.92 -0.76 -25.49
N GLY A 273 3.14 -0.42 -25.94
CA GLY A 273 4.02 0.54 -25.28
C GLY A 273 3.44 1.96 -25.27
N LEU A 274 2.86 2.39 -26.38
CA LEU A 274 2.16 3.67 -26.46
C LEU A 274 0.97 3.72 -25.50
N PHE A 275 0.21 2.62 -25.35
CA PHE A 275 -0.86 2.52 -24.37
C PHE A 275 -0.34 2.64 -22.94
N VAL A 276 0.78 1.98 -22.60
CA VAL A 276 1.41 2.11 -21.26
C VAL A 276 1.84 3.56 -21.00
N PHE A 277 2.43 4.23 -21.99
CA PHE A 277 2.74 5.66 -21.89
C PHE A 277 1.47 6.52 -21.71
N PHE A 278 0.43 6.25 -22.49
CA PHE A 278 -0.85 6.95 -22.41
C PHE A 278 -1.48 6.84 -21.01
N THR A 279 -1.41 5.68 -20.37
CA THR A 279 -2.00 5.40 -19.06
C THR A 279 -1.15 5.86 -17.88
N GLY A 280 -0.01 6.50 -18.12
CA GLY A 280 0.86 7.07 -17.08
C GLY A 280 2.02 6.18 -16.63
N GLY A 281 2.24 5.01 -17.26
CA GLY A 281 3.46 4.21 -17.07
C GLY A 281 3.65 3.64 -15.67
N ALA A 282 2.57 3.24 -14.97
CA ALA A 282 2.69 2.60 -13.65
C ALA A 282 3.65 1.40 -13.71
N LEU A 283 4.45 1.16 -12.65
CA LEU A 283 5.47 0.10 -12.64
C LEU A 283 4.90 -1.30 -12.94
N SER A 284 3.64 -1.56 -12.53
CA SER A 284 2.95 -2.83 -12.82
C SER A 284 2.65 -3.01 -14.33
N SER A 285 2.21 -1.94 -14.99
CA SER A 285 1.92 -1.95 -16.44
C SER A 285 3.20 -1.98 -17.27
N LEU A 286 4.21 -1.22 -16.86
CA LEU A 286 5.52 -1.19 -17.51
C LEU A 286 6.21 -2.56 -17.44
N ARG A 287 6.18 -3.23 -16.25
CA ARG A 287 6.68 -4.60 -16.09
C ARG A 287 5.95 -5.57 -17.04
N ALA A 288 4.62 -5.50 -17.05
CA ALA A 288 3.82 -6.38 -17.90
C ALA A 288 4.10 -6.18 -19.38
N TRP A 289 4.27 -4.93 -19.82
CA TRP A 289 4.67 -4.60 -21.17
C TRP A 289 6.06 -5.13 -21.53
N ILE A 290 7.06 -4.96 -20.66
CA ILE A 290 8.41 -5.49 -20.88
C ILE A 290 8.35 -7.01 -21.05
N MET A 291 7.61 -7.71 -20.18
CA MET A 291 7.46 -9.16 -20.27
C MET A 291 6.72 -9.59 -21.54
N ALA A 292 5.68 -8.87 -21.94
CA ALA A 292 4.98 -9.09 -23.20
C ALA A 292 5.89 -8.84 -24.42
N ALA A 293 6.71 -7.79 -24.35
CA ALA A 293 7.71 -7.50 -25.39
C ALA A 293 8.75 -8.64 -25.51
N PHE A 294 9.22 -9.20 -24.40
CA PHE A 294 10.07 -10.41 -24.43
C PHE A 294 9.37 -11.60 -25.07
N ALA A 295 8.09 -11.85 -24.72
CA ALA A 295 7.32 -12.95 -25.29
C ALA A 295 7.10 -12.78 -26.81
N LEU A 296 6.62 -11.60 -27.21
CA LEU A 296 6.37 -11.28 -28.63
C LEU A 296 7.67 -11.26 -29.45
N SER A 297 8.79 -10.81 -28.86
CA SER A 297 10.09 -10.86 -29.51
C SER A 297 10.59 -12.30 -29.64
N ALA A 298 10.38 -13.15 -28.63
CA ALA A 298 10.73 -14.57 -28.74
C ALA A 298 9.98 -15.24 -29.90
N ASP A 299 8.67 -14.99 -30.03
CA ASP A 299 7.87 -15.47 -31.15
C ASP A 299 8.37 -14.88 -32.50
N ALA A 300 8.65 -13.57 -32.55
CA ALA A 300 9.12 -12.91 -33.76
C ALA A 300 10.48 -13.45 -34.29
N PHE A 301 11.35 -13.86 -33.38
CA PHE A 301 12.68 -14.37 -33.68
C PHE A 301 12.82 -15.88 -33.53
N TYR A 302 11.70 -16.61 -33.40
CA TYR A 302 11.66 -18.08 -33.25
C TYR A 302 12.56 -18.59 -32.12
N ARG A 303 12.52 -17.91 -30.96
CA ARG A 303 13.30 -18.26 -29.76
C ARG A 303 12.37 -18.78 -28.66
N ASP A 304 12.91 -19.66 -27.83
CA ASP A 304 12.19 -20.15 -26.66
C ASP A 304 11.99 -19.03 -25.64
N TYR A 305 10.73 -18.84 -25.21
CA TYR A 305 10.36 -17.90 -24.17
C TYR A 305 10.54 -18.52 -22.78
N SER A 306 11.26 -17.83 -21.89
CA SER A 306 11.38 -18.17 -20.47
C SER A 306 10.73 -17.07 -19.62
N PRO A 307 9.56 -17.35 -19.02
CA PRO A 307 8.85 -16.36 -18.19
C PRO A 307 9.68 -15.84 -17.02
N GLU A 308 10.52 -16.71 -16.43
CA GLU A 308 11.35 -16.31 -15.30
C GLU A 308 12.50 -15.38 -15.72
N ASN A 309 13.11 -15.63 -16.88
CA ASN A 309 14.11 -14.70 -17.44
C ASN A 309 13.48 -13.37 -17.83
N ALA A 310 12.28 -13.39 -18.40
CA ALA A 310 11.54 -12.18 -18.76
C ALA A 310 11.20 -11.37 -17.50
N LEU A 311 10.75 -12.04 -16.42
CA LEU A 311 10.48 -11.37 -15.14
C LEU A 311 11.76 -10.77 -14.55
N GLY A 312 12.85 -11.53 -14.50
CA GLY A 312 14.14 -11.05 -13.99
C GLY A 312 14.67 -9.87 -14.78
N GLY A 313 14.62 -9.95 -16.12
CA GLY A 313 14.99 -8.85 -17.01
C GLY A 313 14.14 -7.59 -16.78
N ALA A 314 12.81 -7.75 -16.64
CA ALA A 314 11.90 -6.65 -16.35
C ALA A 314 12.19 -6.00 -15.00
N VAL A 315 12.42 -6.80 -13.96
CA VAL A 315 12.76 -6.32 -12.61
C VAL A 315 14.08 -5.55 -12.65
N THR A 316 15.11 -6.10 -13.28
CA THR A 316 16.42 -5.43 -13.43
C THR A 316 16.26 -4.08 -14.12
N LEU A 317 15.56 -4.06 -15.26
CA LEU A 317 15.36 -2.84 -16.03
C LEU A 317 14.60 -1.78 -15.26
N LEU A 318 13.52 -2.17 -14.57
CA LEU A 318 12.75 -1.23 -13.75
C LEU A 318 13.57 -0.65 -12.60
N CYS A 319 14.38 -1.48 -11.91
CA CYS A 319 15.25 -1.02 -10.84
C CYS A 319 16.39 -0.12 -11.35
N LEU A 320 16.87 -0.34 -12.58
CA LEU A 320 17.86 0.54 -13.22
C LEU A 320 17.24 1.89 -13.64
N LEU A 321 15.99 1.90 -14.09
CA LEU A 321 15.26 3.13 -14.44
C LEU A 321 14.94 3.95 -13.19
N ASP A 322 14.52 3.30 -12.12
CA ASP A 322 14.24 3.94 -10.84
C ASP A 322 14.57 2.98 -9.68
N GLN A 323 15.66 3.26 -8.97
CA GLN A 323 16.06 2.48 -7.79
C GLN A 323 15.02 2.50 -6.67
N ARG A 324 14.14 3.52 -6.65
CA ARG A 324 13.07 3.68 -5.65
C ARG A 324 11.87 2.78 -5.92
N ALA A 325 11.84 2.09 -7.06
CA ALA A 325 10.80 1.11 -7.38
C ALA A 325 10.64 0.05 -6.27
N VAL A 326 11.72 -0.32 -5.58
CA VAL A 326 11.71 -1.29 -4.47
C VAL A 326 10.94 -0.82 -3.24
N PHE A 327 10.69 0.50 -3.09
CA PHE A 327 9.87 1.04 -2.01
C PHE A 327 8.37 1.02 -2.33
N GLN A 328 7.99 0.72 -3.57
CA GLN A 328 6.59 0.65 -3.96
C GLN A 328 6.00 -0.73 -3.69
N ALA A 329 4.94 -0.80 -2.87
CA ALA A 329 4.23 -2.06 -2.63
C ALA A 329 3.68 -2.67 -3.93
N GLY A 330 3.21 -1.84 -4.88
CA GLY A 330 2.73 -2.28 -6.18
C GLY A 330 3.80 -3.00 -7.02
N PHE A 331 5.07 -2.62 -6.90
CA PHE A 331 6.19 -3.33 -7.53
C PHE A 331 6.30 -4.77 -6.99
N TRP A 332 6.37 -4.95 -5.67
CA TRP A 332 6.48 -6.27 -5.04
C TRP A 332 5.24 -7.13 -5.26
N MET A 333 4.04 -6.58 -5.12
CA MET A 333 2.80 -7.30 -5.42
C MET A 333 2.80 -7.84 -6.86
N SER A 334 3.25 -7.03 -7.81
CA SER A 334 3.30 -7.42 -9.22
C SER A 334 4.35 -8.49 -9.49
N VAL A 335 5.54 -8.40 -8.89
CA VAL A 335 6.63 -9.38 -9.02
C VAL A 335 6.23 -10.72 -8.38
N LEU A 336 5.76 -10.67 -7.12
CA LEU A 336 5.36 -11.86 -6.36
C LEU A 336 4.15 -12.57 -6.99
N ALA A 337 3.15 -11.81 -7.46
CA ALA A 337 2.01 -12.38 -8.17
C ALA A 337 2.44 -13.12 -9.44
N THR A 338 3.33 -12.53 -10.22
CA THR A 338 3.84 -13.17 -11.44
C THR A 338 4.65 -14.42 -11.11
N LEU A 339 5.49 -14.38 -10.08
CA LEU A 339 6.24 -15.54 -9.61
C LEU A 339 5.30 -16.66 -9.13
N ALA A 340 4.25 -16.32 -8.39
CA ALA A 340 3.23 -17.26 -7.94
C ALA A 340 2.52 -17.97 -9.09
N LEU A 341 2.16 -17.22 -10.13
CA LEU A 341 1.50 -17.75 -11.33
C LEU A 341 2.36 -18.74 -12.10
N PHE A 342 3.69 -18.57 -12.11
CA PHE A 342 4.59 -19.49 -12.83
C PHE A 342 5.08 -20.67 -11.97
N THR A 343 5.07 -20.54 -10.65
CA THR A 343 5.65 -21.56 -9.77
C THR A 343 4.59 -22.32 -8.97
N LEU A 344 3.82 -21.61 -8.16
CA LEU A 344 2.91 -22.21 -7.19
C LEU A 344 1.57 -22.60 -7.83
N SER A 345 0.98 -21.75 -8.67
CA SER A 345 -0.33 -21.98 -9.28
C SER A 345 -0.40 -23.29 -10.08
N PRO A 346 0.55 -23.62 -10.97
CA PRO A 346 0.54 -24.89 -11.70
C PRO A 346 0.64 -26.10 -10.79
N ALA A 347 1.52 -26.02 -9.76
CA ALA A 347 1.71 -27.11 -8.81
C ALA A 347 0.45 -27.39 -7.97
N MET A 348 -0.25 -26.32 -7.54
CA MET A 348 -1.53 -26.42 -6.83
C MET A 348 -2.61 -27.02 -7.72
N ASN A 349 -2.75 -26.50 -8.95
CA ASN A 349 -3.76 -26.96 -9.90
C ASN A 349 -3.58 -28.44 -10.26
N GLU A 350 -2.36 -28.87 -10.59
CA GLU A 350 -2.09 -30.29 -10.84
C GLU A 350 -2.36 -31.16 -9.61
N GLY A 351 -1.91 -30.73 -8.42
CA GLY A 351 -2.12 -31.47 -7.18
C GLY A 351 -3.58 -31.68 -6.85
N LEU A 352 -4.42 -30.67 -7.12
CA LEU A 352 -5.85 -30.74 -6.86
C LEU A 352 -6.60 -31.54 -7.94
N LEU A 353 -6.27 -31.33 -9.22
CA LEU A 353 -6.85 -32.10 -10.33
C LEU A 353 -6.62 -33.59 -10.21
N ARG A 354 -5.46 -34.04 -9.71
CA ARG A 354 -5.15 -35.45 -9.49
C ARG A 354 -6.01 -36.10 -8.41
N ARG A 355 -6.61 -35.31 -7.51
CA ARG A 355 -7.49 -35.82 -6.43
C ARG A 355 -8.96 -35.91 -6.85
N LEU A 356 -9.33 -35.28 -7.96
CA LEU A 356 -10.71 -35.31 -8.45
C LEU A 356 -10.99 -36.58 -9.25
N PRO A 357 -12.22 -37.16 -9.14
CA PRO A 357 -12.67 -38.25 -9.99
C PRO A 357 -12.55 -37.88 -11.47
N GLU A 358 -12.21 -38.86 -12.31
CA GLU A 358 -11.93 -38.61 -13.75
C GLU A 358 -13.10 -37.96 -14.48
N LYS A 359 -14.33 -38.31 -14.15
CA LYS A 359 -15.56 -37.73 -14.72
C LYS A 359 -15.64 -36.21 -14.44
N VAL A 360 -15.32 -35.79 -13.23
CA VAL A 360 -15.37 -34.39 -12.79
C VAL A 360 -14.20 -33.61 -13.40
N ARG A 361 -13.02 -34.22 -13.44
CA ARG A 361 -11.80 -33.65 -14.01
C ARG A 361 -11.94 -33.29 -15.49
N LYS A 362 -12.72 -34.04 -16.27
CA LYS A 362 -12.92 -33.81 -17.70
C LYS A 362 -13.91 -32.66 -18.00
N LEU A 363 -14.64 -32.14 -17.01
CA LEU A 363 -15.58 -31.03 -17.20
C LEU A 363 -14.85 -29.69 -17.41
N PRO A 364 -14.99 -29.01 -18.58
CA PRO A 364 -14.30 -27.76 -18.88
C PRO A 364 -14.51 -26.66 -17.82
N PRO A 365 -15.73 -26.43 -17.28
CA PRO A 365 -15.95 -25.40 -16.28
C PRO A 365 -15.23 -25.70 -14.97
N VAL A 366 -15.12 -26.97 -14.56
CA VAL A 366 -14.38 -27.38 -13.36
C VAL A 366 -12.88 -27.10 -13.52
N HIS A 367 -12.34 -27.46 -14.69
CA HIS A 367 -10.93 -27.21 -14.99
C HIS A 367 -10.60 -25.71 -15.00
N GLY A 368 -11.43 -24.91 -15.65
CA GLY A 368 -11.30 -23.45 -15.70
C GLY A 368 -11.44 -22.79 -14.35
N GLY A 369 -12.50 -23.14 -13.60
CA GLY A 369 -12.74 -22.60 -12.25
C GLY A 369 -11.64 -22.94 -11.27
N LEU A 370 -11.18 -24.20 -11.28
CA LEU A 370 -10.10 -24.65 -10.42
C LEU A 370 -8.78 -23.90 -10.72
N ARG A 371 -8.48 -23.68 -12.00
CA ARG A 371 -7.32 -22.91 -12.42
C ARG A 371 -7.36 -21.48 -11.89
N ILE A 372 -8.52 -20.81 -11.96
CA ILE A 372 -8.70 -19.45 -11.42
C ILE A 372 -8.53 -19.46 -9.91
N LEU A 373 -9.16 -20.39 -9.18
CA LEU A 373 -9.04 -20.48 -7.73
C LEU A 373 -7.60 -20.75 -7.29
N CYS A 374 -6.92 -21.71 -7.91
CA CYS A 374 -5.52 -22.00 -7.59
C CYS A 374 -4.61 -20.83 -7.93
N SER A 375 -4.85 -20.10 -9.01
CA SER A 375 -4.06 -18.93 -9.37
C SER A 375 -4.27 -17.81 -8.36
N SER A 376 -5.50 -17.51 -7.99
CA SER A 376 -5.82 -16.46 -7.02
C SER A 376 -5.25 -16.77 -5.64
N LEU A 377 -5.43 -18.02 -5.17
CA LEU A 377 -4.89 -18.45 -3.89
C LEU A 377 -3.35 -18.45 -3.87
N ALA A 378 -2.70 -18.86 -4.96
CA ALA A 378 -1.25 -18.83 -5.08
C ALA A 378 -0.71 -17.38 -5.01
N VAL A 379 -1.36 -16.45 -5.71
CA VAL A 379 -1.01 -15.02 -5.68
C VAL A 379 -1.21 -14.47 -4.29
N GLU A 380 -2.34 -14.74 -3.65
CA GLU A 380 -2.64 -14.26 -2.31
C GLU A 380 -1.61 -14.74 -1.29
N LEU A 381 -1.29 -16.03 -1.28
CA LEU A 381 -0.28 -16.62 -0.40
C LEU A 381 1.11 -15.99 -0.61
N CYS A 382 1.53 -15.75 -1.85
CA CYS A 382 2.83 -15.13 -2.12
C CYS A 382 2.84 -13.62 -1.80
N CYS A 383 1.70 -12.93 -1.91
CA CYS A 383 1.57 -11.50 -1.63
C CYS A 383 1.25 -11.21 -0.15
N LEU A 384 1.02 -12.22 0.69
CA LEU A 384 0.72 -12.06 2.12
C LEU A 384 1.62 -11.04 2.83
N PRO A 385 2.97 -11.08 2.69
CA PRO A 385 3.83 -10.12 3.37
C PRO A 385 3.53 -8.67 2.96
N VAL A 386 3.23 -8.45 1.68
CA VAL A 386 2.96 -7.10 1.16
C VAL A 386 1.59 -6.60 1.60
N PHE A 387 0.58 -7.47 1.61
CA PHE A 387 -0.75 -7.16 2.15
C PHE A 387 -0.68 -6.76 3.62
N PHE A 388 0.07 -7.52 4.39
CA PHE A 388 0.30 -7.21 5.80
C PHE A 388 0.93 -5.82 5.98
N PHE A 389 2.03 -5.57 5.28
CA PHE A 389 2.76 -4.30 5.39
C PHE A 389 1.92 -3.08 4.97
N ARG A 390 1.02 -3.27 3.99
CA ARG A 390 0.23 -2.17 3.45
C ARG A 390 -1.08 -1.92 4.21
N ASN A 391 -1.80 -2.99 4.54
CA ASN A 391 -3.17 -2.92 5.02
C ASN A 391 -3.36 -3.51 6.42
N GLY A 392 -2.37 -4.22 6.96
CA GLY A 392 -2.48 -4.97 8.21
C GLY A 392 -3.52 -6.12 8.17
N SER A 393 -4.07 -6.42 6.99
CA SER A 393 -5.15 -7.39 6.83
C SER A 393 -5.10 -8.10 5.48
N VAL A 394 -5.63 -9.31 5.42
CA VAL A 394 -5.68 -10.14 4.22
C VAL A 394 -7.13 -10.41 3.82
N PRO A 395 -7.52 -10.17 2.55
CA PRO A 395 -8.87 -10.38 2.06
C PRO A 395 -9.12 -11.86 1.70
N LEU A 396 -9.59 -12.68 2.64
CA LEU A 396 -9.78 -14.12 2.44
C LEU A 396 -10.79 -14.51 1.35
N LEU A 397 -11.73 -13.62 1.00
CA LEU A 397 -12.73 -13.87 -0.04
C LEU A 397 -12.22 -13.62 -1.45
N SER A 398 -11.06 -12.99 -1.61
CA SER A 398 -10.48 -12.63 -2.91
C SER A 398 -10.46 -13.78 -3.92
N PRO A 399 -10.09 -15.05 -3.61
CA PRO A 399 -10.09 -16.13 -4.59
C PRO A 399 -11.47 -16.45 -5.16
N PHE A 400 -12.52 -16.34 -4.35
CA PHE A 400 -13.90 -16.59 -4.78
C PHE A 400 -14.46 -15.42 -5.61
N VAL A 401 -14.16 -14.20 -5.22
CA VAL A 401 -14.54 -13.01 -5.99
C VAL A 401 -13.86 -13.00 -7.36
N ASN A 402 -12.59 -13.42 -7.41
CA ASN A 402 -11.84 -13.54 -8.66
C ASN A 402 -12.42 -14.61 -9.60
N LEU A 403 -13.06 -15.66 -9.07
CA LEU A 403 -13.76 -16.67 -9.88
C LEU A 403 -14.88 -16.05 -10.71
N LEU A 404 -15.51 -14.99 -10.21
CA LEU A 404 -16.57 -14.25 -10.89
C LEU A 404 -15.99 -13.16 -11.81
N ILE A 405 -15.05 -12.35 -11.28
CA ILE A 405 -14.53 -11.15 -11.95
C ILE A 405 -13.66 -11.51 -13.16
N LEU A 406 -12.71 -12.44 -13.02
CA LEU A 406 -11.72 -12.70 -14.06
C LEU A 406 -12.32 -13.16 -15.39
N PRO A 407 -13.36 -14.02 -15.43
CA PRO A 407 -14.04 -14.34 -16.70
C PRO A 407 -14.83 -13.17 -17.30
N LEU A 408 -15.40 -12.29 -16.44
CA LEU A 408 -16.19 -11.15 -16.89
C LEU A 408 -15.32 -9.98 -17.35
N PHE A 409 -14.10 -9.88 -16.86
CA PHE A 409 -13.24 -8.74 -17.08
C PHE A 409 -12.94 -8.43 -18.55
N PRO A 410 -12.63 -9.41 -19.43
CA PRO A 410 -12.47 -9.15 -20.87
C PRO A 410 -13.72 -8.56 -21.52
N LEU A 411 -14.90 -9.01 -21.11
CA LEU A 411 -16.18 -8.50 -21.62
C LEU A 411 -16.43 -7.06 -21.13
N LEU A 412 -16.10 -6.77 -19.87
CA LEU A 412 -16.17 -5.41 -19.34
C LEU A 412 -15.20 -4.48 -20.08
N MET A 413 -13.97 -4.88 -20.31
CA MET A 413 -13.01 -4.08 -21.09
C MET A 413 -13.52 -3.80 -22.52
N ALA A 414 -14.01 -4.81 -23.22
CA ALA A 414 -14.58 -4.65 -24.55
C ALA A 414 -15.79 -3.71 -24.53
N GLY A 415 -16.66 -3.85 -23.55
CA GLY A 415 -17.83 -2.99 -23.36
C GLY A 415 -17.47 -1.51 -23.15
N GLY A 416 -16.47 -1.24 -22.31
CA GLY A 416 -15.93 0.11 -22.13
C GLY A 416 -15.30 0.66 -23.41
N GLY A 417 -14.57 -0.17 -24.15
CA GLY A 417 -14.03 0.18 -25.46
C GLY A 417 -15.11 0.59 -26.47
N ILE A 418 -16.26 -0.11 -26.50
CA ILE A 418 -17.41 0.24 -27.33
C ILE A 418 -17.99 1.61 -26.92
N CYS A 419 -18.08 1.89 -25.61
CA CYS A 419 -18.59 3.17 -25.11
C CYS A 419 -17.72 4.37 -25.53
N LEU A 420 -16.42 4.17 -25.78
CA LEU A 420 -15.54 5.22 -26.32
C LEU A 420 -15.89 5.67 -27.73
N LEU A 421 -16.69 4.88 -28.48
CA LEU A 421 -17.14 5.25 -29.82
C LEU A 421 -18.13 6.41 -29.83
N GLY A 422 -18.70 6.79 -28.70
CA GLY A 422 -19.49 8.00 -28.55
C GLY A 422 -20.93 7.80 -28.10
N GLY A 423 -21.70 8.88 -28.07
CA GLY A 423 -23.05 8.92 -27.47
C GLY A 423 -24.11 8.00 -28.12
N TRP A 424 -23.92 7.57 -29.38
CA TRP A 424 -24.83 6.62 -30.03
C TRP A 424 -24.83 5.23 -29.35
N THR A 425 -23.82 4.92 -28.53
CA THR A 425 -23.75 3.71 -27.72
C THR A 425 -24.54 3.80 -26.41
N ALA A 426 -25.29 4.90 -26.17
CA ALA A 426 -26.02 5.14 -24.92
C ALA A 426 -26.95 4.00 -24.47
N PRO A 427 -27.72 3.30 -25.33
CA PRO A 427 -28.54 2.17 -24.89
C PRO A 427 -27.69 1.03 -24.32
N PHE A 428 -26.56 0.72 -24.96
CA PHE A 428 -25.61 -0.27 -24.51
C PHE A 428 -24.91 0.19 -23.21
N GLY A 429 -24.48 1.44 -23.13
CA GLY A 429 -23.87 2.02 -21.95
C GLY A 429 -24.79 1.99 -20.72
N LYS A 430 -26.10 2.24 -20.91
CA LYS A 430 -27.11 2.10 -19.84
C LYS A 430 -27.22 0.66 -19.34
N LEU A 431 -27.25 -0.32 -20.23
CA LEU A 431 -27.25 -1.74 -19.86
C LEU A 431 -25.98 -2.10 -19.07
N LEU A 432 -24.83 -1.69 -19.58
CA LEU A 432 -23.54 -1.93 -18.96
C LEU A 432 -23.43 -1.27 -17.57
N SER A 433 -23.95 -0.05 -17.43
CA SER A 433 -24.04 0.65 -16.12
C SER A 433 -24.92 -0.11 -15.13
N ARG A 434 -26.01 -0.72 -15.54
CA ARG A 434 -26.86 -1.55 -14.68
C ARG A 434 -26.14 -2.82 -14.21
N ILE A 435 -25.41 -3.47 -15.11
CA ILE A 435 -24.61 -4.66 -14.76
C ILE A 435 -23.53 -4.28 -13.74
N LEU A 436 -22.83 -3.17 -13.98
CA LEU A 436 -21.82 -2.67 -13.03
C LEU A 436 -22.42 -2.24 -11.70
N SER A 437 -23.58 -1.58 -11.69
CA SER A 437 -24.23 -1.19 -10.43
C SER A 437 -24.65 -2.39 -9.60
N LEU A 438 -25.14 -3.46 -10.25
CA LEU A 438 -25.43 -4.73 -9.57
C LEU A 438 -24.16 -5.35 -8.99
N PHE A 439 -23.08 -5.34 -9.75
CA PHE A 439 -21.77 -5.83 -9.31
C PHE A 439 -21.23 -5.01 -8.13
N PHE A 440 -21.29 -3.68 -8.19
CA PHE A 440 -20.87 -2.80 -7.08
C PHE A 440 -21.73 -3.03 -5.82
N SER A 441 -23.03 -3.25 -5.99
CA SER A 441 -23.94 -3.58 -4.87
C SER A 441 -23.55 -4.92 -4.23
N LEU A 442 -23.21 -5.91 -5.04
CA LEU A 442 -22.72 -7.20 -4.54
C LEU A 442 -21.43 -7.05 -3.73
N LEU A 443 -20.47 -6.25 -4.22
CA LEU A 443 -19.22 -5.99 -3.50
C LEU A 443 -19.46 -5.28 -2.15
N LYS A 444 -20.47 -4.41 -2.05
CA LYS A 444 -20.81 -3.72 -0.79
C LYS A 444 -21.41 -4.65 0.25
N VAL A 445 -22.16 -5.68 -0.20
CA VAL A 445 -22.82 -6.66 0.69
C VAL A 445 -21.83 -7.75 1.15
N LEU A 446 -20.79 -8.04 0.37
CA LEU A 446 -19.78 -9.01 0.77
C LEU A 446 -19.10 -8.53 2.08
N PRO A 447 -19.22 -9.32 3.17
CA PRO A 447 -18.53 -8.94 4.40
C PRO A 447 -17.05 -8.80 4.11
N GLY A 448 -16.47 -7.69 4.54
CA GLY A 448 -15.02 -7.50 4.49
C GLY A 448 -14.35 -8.55 5.39
N ALA A 449 -14.22 -9.77 4.91
CA ALA A 449 -13.52 -10.85 5.61
C ALA A 449 -12.00 -10.61 5.49
N ALA A 450 -11.56 -9.42 5.86
CA ALA A 450 -10.17 -9.11 6.02
C ALA A 450 -9.76 -9.59 7.42
N VAL A 451 -8.90 -10.60 7.48
CA VAL A 451 -8.35 -11.07 8.75
C VAL A 451 -7.18 -10.18 9.13
N PRO A 452 -7.26 -9.50 10.29
CA PRO A 452 -6.14 -8.73 10.79
C PRO A 452 -5.00 -9.65 11.22
N LEU A 453 -3.78 -9.31 10.86
CA LEU A 453 -2.57 -10.04 11.21
C LEU A 453 -1.70 -9.18 12.12
N GLY A 454 -1.36 -9.65 13.31
CA GLY A 454 -0.42 -8.96 14.19
C GLY A 454 1.03 -8.99 13.66
N LEU A 455 1.89 -8.13 14.20
CA LEU A 455 3.32 -8.00 13.82
C LEU A 455 4.11 -9.32 13.75
N PRO A 456 3.92 -10.29 14.68
CA PRO A 456 4.55 -11.61 14.56
C PRO A 456 4.10 -12.35 13.29
N GLY A 457 2.89 -12.08 12.80
CA GLY A 457 2.36 -12.67 11.57
C GLY A 457 3.16 -12.30 10.32
N PHE A 458 3.82 -11.13 10.28
CA PHE A 458 4.64 -10.71 9.14
C PHE A 458 5.78 -11.69 8.86
N TRP A 459 6.57 -12.02 9.86
CA TRP A 459 7.71 -12.93 9.71
C TRP A 459 7.28 -14.34 9.32
N ILE A 460 6.15 -14.77 9.83
CA ILE A 460 5.56 -16.06 9.49
C ILE A 460 5.05 -16.05 8.05
N CYS A 461 4.38 -14.99 7.61
CA CYS A 461 3.97 -14.82 6.22
C CYS A 461 5.17 -14.79 5.26
N LEU A 462 6.24 -14.10 5.61
CA LEU A 462 7.46 -14.05 4.81
C LEU A 462 8.11 -15.43 4.71
N GLY A 463 8.21 -16.15 5.84
CA GLY A 463 8.72 -17.52 5.89
C GLY A 463 7.87 -18.47 5.06
N THR A 464 6.53 -18.38 5.16
CA THR A 464 5.61 -19.22 4.39
C THR A 464 5.72 -18.96 2.89
N ALA A 465 5.79 -17.70 2.46
CA ALA A 465 5.98 -17.37 1.06
C ALA A 465 7.30 -17.92 0.51
N ALA A 466 8.39 -17.78 1.27
CA ALA A 466 9.70 -18.32 0.91
C ALA A 466 9.70 -19.85 0.80
N VAL A 467 9.08 -20.56 1.77
CA VAL A 467 8.95 -22.02 1.78
C VAL A 467 8.11 -22.49 0.60
N LEU A 468 6.97 -21.84 0.32
CA LEU A 468 6.09 -22.19 -0.80
C LEU A 468 6.80 -22.07 -2.15
N VAL A 469 7.52 -20.96 -2.37
CA VAL A 469 8.31 -20.75 -3.58
C VAL A 469 9.45 -21.77 -3.70
N GLY A 470 10.15 -22.05 -2.60
CA GLY A 470 11.24 -23.03 -2.57
C GLY A 470 10.76 -24.46 -2.88
N VAL A 471 9.66 -24.88 -2.27
CA VAL A 471 9.11 -26.23 -2.44
C VAL A 471 8.43 -26.43 -3.78
N SER A 472 7.76 -25.39 -4.33
CA SER A 472 7.16 -25.46 -5.67
C SER A 472 8.21 -25.73 -6.75
N ARG A 473 9.46 -25.27 -6.54
CA ARG A 473 10.60 -25.52 -7.44
C ARG A 473 11.12 -26.96 -7.43
N LEU A 474 10.82 -27.72 -6.38
CA LEU A 474 11.29 -29.11 -6.28
C LEU A 474 10.49 -30.11 -7.14
N GLY A 475 9.42 -29.66 -7.77
CA GLY A 475 8.61 -30.47 -8.71
C GLY A 475 7.94 -31.72 -8.12
N ARG A 476 7.87 -31.85 -6.79
CA ARG A 476 7.33 -33.01 -6.08
C ARG A 476 5.96 -32.68 -5.45
N PRO A 477 4.83 -33.09 -6.06
CA PRO A 477 3.48 -32.68 -5.64
C PRO A 477 3.13 -33.01 -4.18
N LYS A 478 3.65 -34.14 -3.63
CA LYS A 478 3.46 -34.48 -2.23
C LYS A 478 4.11 -33.51 -1.26
N ARG A 479 5.32 -32.99 -1.61
CA ARG A 479 6.05 -31.99 -0.80
C ARG A 479 5.41 -30.61 -0.90
N THR A 480 4.86 -30.27 -2.06
CA THR A 480 4.12 -29.01 -2.26
C THR A 480 2.84 -28.99 -1.40
N GLY A 481 2.10 -30.11 -1.32
CA GLY A 481 0.94 -30.22 -0.46
C GLY A 481 1.27 -30.11 1.04
N LEU A 482 2.37 -30.73 1.47
CA LEU A 482 2.84 -30.63 2.85
C LEU A 482 3.29 -29.19 3.17
N ALA A 483 3.99 -28.53 2.28
CA ALA A 483 4.41 -27.13 2.45
C ALA A 483 3.23 -26.17 2.50
N LEU A 484 2.20 -26.40 1.69
CA LEU A 484 0.94 -25.65 1.75
C LEU A 484 0.25 -25.82 3.10
N LEU A 485 0.13 -27.06 3.58
CA LEU A 485 -0.44 -27.34 4.89
C LEU A 485 0.36 -26.66 6.01
N LEU A 486 1.69 -26.78 5.97
CA LEU A 486 2.58 -26.13 6.93
C LEU A 486 2.46 -24.61 6.88
N SER A 487 2.34 -24.03 5.69
CA SER A 487 2.15 -22.60 5.49
C SER A 487 0.82 -22.10 6.08
N VAL A 488 -0.26 -22.86 5.89
CA VAL A 488 -1.57 -22.54 6.48
C VAL A 488 -1.49 -22.63 8.01
N ILE A 489 -0.85 -23.68 8.54
CA ILE A 489 -0.66 -23.84 10.00
C ILE A 489 0.17 -22.67 10.56
N LEU A 490 1.27 -22.31 9.92
CA LEU A 490 2.10 -21.18 10.35
C LEU A 490 1.35 -19.85 10.25
N PHE A 491 0.53 -19.66 9.19
CA PHE A 491 -0.31 -18.49 9.04
C PHE A 491 -1.35 -18.38 10.18
N LEU A 492 -2.04 -19.48 10.48
CA LEU A 492 -2.98 -19.54 11.60
C LEU A 492 -2.27 -19.32 12.94
N ALA A 493 -1.11 -19.94 13.13
CA ALA A 493 -0.29 -19.74 14.33
C ALA A 493 0.16 -18.28 14.49
N GLY A 494 0.50 -17.59 13.38
CA GLY A 494 0.82 -16.17 13.38
C GLY A 494 -0.35 -15.29 13.77
N GLY A 495 -1.53 -15.56 13.22
CA GLY A 495 -2.77 -14.88 13.60
C GLY A 495 -3.10 -15.08 15.08
N ILE A 496 -2.99 -16.33 15.57
CA ILE A 496 -3.22 -16.67 16.97
C ILE A 496 -2.17 -16.00 17.87
N SER A 497 -0.89 -16.01 17.49
CA SER A 497 0.18 -15.39 18.30
C SER A 497 0.00 -13.87 18.41
N GLY A 498 -0.45 -13.21 17.34
CA GLY A 498 -0.81 -11.78 17.35
C GLY A 498 -1.98 -11.50 18.30
N PHE A 499 -2.99 -12.36 18.28
CA PHE A 499 -4.14 -12.28 19.17
C PHE A 499 -3.76 -12.56 20.62
N VAL A 500 -3.02 -13.63 20.89
CA VAL A 500 -2.58 -14.03 22.24
C VAL A 500 -1.53 -13.06 22.80
N GLY A 501 -0.63 -12.52 21.97
CA GLY A 501 0.37 -11.54 22.38
C GLY A 501 -0.23 -10.22 22.88
N GLY A 502 -1.44 -9.88 22.43
CA GLY A 502 -2.25 -8.77 22.96
C GLY A 502 -3.07 -9.12 24.20
N TRP A 503 -3.21 -10.41 24.53
CA TRP A 503 -4.04 -10.87 25.64
C TRP A 503 -3.36 -10.56 26.98
N GLY A 504 -4.08 -9.88 27.82
CA GLY A 504 -3.59 -9.50 29.15
C GLY A 504 -2.62 -8.32 29.17
N CYS A 505 -2.39 -7.67 28.03
CA CYS A 505 -1.62 -6.44 27.94
C CYS A 505 -2.54 -5.29 27.55
N LEU A 506 -2.26 -4.10 28.10
CA LEU A 506 -2.81 -2.84 27.62
C LEU A 506 -1.77 -2.19 26.71
N MET A 507 -2.14 -1.98 25.46
CA MET A 507 -1.33 -1.24 24.49
C MET A 507 -1.91 0.16 24.35
N VAL A 508 -1.08 1.16 24.51
CA VAL A 508 -1.43 2.57 24.29
C VAL A 508 -0.63 3.06 23.08
N ALA A 509 -1.33 3.61 22.12
CA ALA A 509 -0.72 4.07 20.89
C ALA A 509 -1.29 5.42 20.49
N GLU A 510 -0.42 6.31 20.06
CA GLU A 510 -0.82 7.56 19.45
C GLU A 510 -0.67 7.45 17.94
N ILE A 511 -1.68 7.95 17.22
CA ILE A 511 -1.72 7.98 15.77
C ILE A 511 -1.87 9.43 15.35
N SER A 512 -0.88 9.97 14.67
CA SER A 512 -0.90 11.33 14.16
C SER A 512 -1.08 11.37 12.63
N ALA A 513 -1.74 12.41 12.14
CA ALA A 513 -1.93 12.66 10.72
C ALA A 513 -2.05 14.16 10.45
N GLY A 514 -0.95 14.81 10.12
CA GLY A 514 -0.90 16.27 9.98
C GLY A 514 -1.20 16.96 11.32
N GLU A 515 -2.15 17.89 11.34
CA GLU A 515 -2.57 18.61 12.55
C GLU A 515 -3.52 17.79 13.46
N GLY A 516 -3.75 16.51 13.15
CA GLY A 516 -4.70 15.67 13.86
C GLY A 516 -4.09 14.47 14.53
N GLY A 517 -4.74 14.01 15.59
CA GLY A 517 -4.31 12.85 16.34
C GLY A 517 -5.47 12.02 16.88
N SER A 518 -5.14 10.80 17.25
CA SER A 518 -6.02 9.85 17.92
C SER A 518 -5.20 9.02 18.89
N LEU A 519 -5.63 8.94 20.13
CA LEU A 519 -5.03 8.05 21.10
C LEU A 519 -5.83 6.75 21.17
N VAL A 520 -5.15 5.63 21.01
CA VAL A 520 -5.77 4.31 20.93
C VAL A 520 -5.27 3.44 22.05
N LEU A 521 -6.18 2.91 22.85
CA LEU A 521 -5.89 1.95 23.91
C LEU A 521 -6.50 0.61 23.50
N THR A 522 -5.70 -0.45 23.54
CA THR A 522 -6.17 -1.77 23.09
C THR A 522 -5.80 -2.87 24.06
N SER A 523 -6.71 -3.85 24.20
CA SER A 523 -6.48 -5.07 24.96
C SER A 523 -7.39 -6.19 24.45
N GLY A 524 -6.83 -7.34 24.17
CA GLY A 524 -7.60 -8.55 23.79
C GLY A 524 -8.49 -8.39 22.57
N GLY A 525 -8.05 -7.64 21.54
CA GLY A 525 -8.82 -7.41 20.30
C GLY A 525 -9.94 -6.37 20.42
N ARG A 526 -10.01 -5.64 21.52
CA ARG A 526 -10.93 -4.54 21.79
C ARG A 526 -10.16 -3.23 21.91
N ALA A 527 -10.79 -2.13 21.56
CA ALA A 527 -10.17 -0.81 21.60
C ALA A 527 -11.02 0.24 22.30
N VAL A 528 -10.36 1.18 22.95
CA VAL A 528 -10.91 2.48 23.33
C VAL A 528 -10.12 3.55 22.58
N VAL A 529 -10.82 4.49 21.96
CA VAL A 529 -10.20 5.54 21.16
C VAL A 529 -10.57 6.90 21.74
N LEU A 530 -9.55 7.75 21.92
CA LEU A 530 -9.68 9.11 22.43
C LEU A 530 -9.38 10.11 21.31
N GLY A 531 -10.37 10.89 20.91
CA GLY A 531 -10.28 11.79 19.78
C GLY A 531 -10.11 11.04 18.44
N CYS A 532 -10.57 11.63 17.37
CA CYS A 532 -10.30 11.16 16.00
C CYS A 532 -10.51 12.32 15.03
N GLY A 533 -9.60 13.30 15.05
CA GLY A 533 -9.81 14.51 14.29
C GLY A 533 -8.55 15.27 13.96
N GLY A 534 -8.71 16.47 13.44
CA GLY A 534 -7.66 17.34 12.95
C GLY A 534 -7.30 17.13 11.49
N SER A 535 -7.56 15.94 10.96
CA SER A 535 -7.39 15.62 9.54
C SER A 535 -8.38 14.56 9.12
N ASN A 536 -8.94 14.66 7.92
CA ASN A 536 -9.83 13.63 7.35
C ASN A 536 -9.12 12.26 7.20
N SER A 537 -7.79 12.25 7.18
CA SER A 537 -7.00 11.01 7.06
C SER A 537 -6.83 10.26 8.38
N ILE A 538 -7.10 10.89 9.53
CA ILE A 538 -6.85 10.27 10.85
C ILE A 538 -7.74 9.04 11.07
N GLY A 539 -9.02 9.10 10.73
CA GLY A 539 -9.93 7.97 10.84
C GLY A 539 -9.46 6.76 10.02
N ARG A 540 -8.89 7.01 8.84
CA ARG A 540 -8.28 5.98 7.99
C ARG A 540 -7.05 5.35 8.62
N LYS A 541 -6.13 6.17 9.14
CA LYS A 541 -4.91 5.70 9.81
C LYS A 541 -5.23 4.92 11.08
N THR A 542 -6.11 5.45 11.92
CA THR A 542 -6.56 4.80 13.15
C THR A 542 -7.26 3.47 12.86
N GLY A 543 -8.15 3.43 11.87
CA GLY A 543 -8.81 2.20 11.45
C GLY A 543 -7.85 1.17 10.85
N ALA A 544 -6.83 1.60 10.11
CA ALA A 544 -5.78 0.72 9.60
C ALA A 544 -4.94 0.15 10.73
N TYR A 545 -4.54 0.99 11.69
CA TYR A 545 -3.81 0.55 12.88
C TYR A 545 -4.59 -0.46 13.71
N LEU A 546 -5.84 -0.16 14.06
CA LEU A 546 -6.70 -1.09 14.81
C LEU A 546 -6.79 -2.45 14.14
N ARG A 547 -6.95 -2.47 12.82
CA ARG A 547 -6.96 -3.73 12.05
C ARG A 547 -5.61 -4.45 12.08
N SER A 548 -4.49 -3.71 12.01
CA SER A 548 -3.15 -4.31 12.03
C SER A 548 -2.80 -5.00 13.35
N ILE A 549 -3.37 -4.52 14.46
CA ILE A 549 -3.19 -5.13 15.80
C ILE A 549 -4.30 -6.13 16.15
N GLY A 550 -5.23 -6.39 15.23
CA GLY A 550 -6.30 -7.37 15.45
C GLY A 550 -7.48 -6.86 16.25
N ALA A 551 -7.60 -5.55 16.48
CA ALA A 551 -8.78 -4.97 17.11
C ALA A 551 -9.97 -5.02 16.14
N SER A 552 -10.98 -5.83 16.47
CA SER A 552 -12.14 -6.07 15.62
C SER A 552 -13.27 -5.06 15.85
N ARG A 553 -13.26 -4.37 16.98
CA ARG A 553 -14.27 -3.38 17.36
C ARG A 553 -13.71 -2.35 18.33
N ILE A 554 -14.32 -1.18 18.32
CA ILE A 554 -14.09 -0.10 19.27
C ILE A 554 -15.21 -0.18 20.31
N GLU A 555 -14.85 -0.50 21.56
CA GLU A 555 -15.81 -0.56 22.67
C GLU A 555 -16.34 0.83 23.00
N LEU A 556 -15.44 1.82 22.99
CA LEU A 556 -15.77 3.19 23.31
C LEU A 556 -14.90 4.16 22.52
N LEU A 557 -15.55 5.05 21.80
CA LEU A 557 -14.92 6.21 21.17
C LEU A 557 -15.31 7.45 21.97
N ILE A 558 -14.33 8.13 22.54
CA ILE A 558 -14.53 9.32 23.35
C ILE A 558 -14.08 10.54 22.56
N VAL A 559 -14.97 11.50 22.41
CA VAL A 559 -14.64 12.83 21.88
C VAL A 559 -14.70 13.80 23.04
N PRO A 560 -13.55 14.19 23.64
CA PRO A 560 -13.49 14.89 24.91
C PRO A 560 -14.04 16.32 24.86
N GLU A 561 -13.92 16.99 23.74
CA GLU A 561 -14.37 18.37 23.53
C GLU A 561 -15.06 18.52 22.18
N GLU A 562 -16.00 19.44 22.08
CA GLU A 562 -16.66 19.84 20.84
C GLU A 562 -15.72 20.61 19.91
N ASN A 563 -14.63 20.03 19.53
CA ASN A 563 -13.78 20.63 18.56
C ASN A 563 -14.00 19.93 17.21
N ARG A 564 -14.48 20.68 16.20
CA ARG A 564 -14.65 20.16 14.83
C ARG A 564 -13.37 19.48 14.32
N ARG A 565 -12.22 19.88 14.83
CA ARG A 565 -10.92 19.26 14.55
C ARG A 565 -10.80 17.84 15.15
N LEU A 566 -11.34 17.59 16.35
CA LEU A 566 -11.27 16.27 17.00
C LEU A 566 -12.28 15.25 16.46
N MET A 567 -13.15 15.67 15.55
CA MET A 567 -14.30 14.88 15.08
C MET A 567 -14.22 14.50 13.62
N SER A 568 -13.41 15.18 12.81
CA SER A 568 -13.42 15.06 11.35
C SER A 568 -13.17 13.63 10.82
N GLY A 569 -12.47 12.80 11.60
CA GLY A 569 -12.15 11.42 11.26
C GLY A 569 -13.15 10.37 11.78
N VAL A 570 -14.10 10.74 12.64
CA VAL A 570 -14.98 9.78 13.33
C VAL A 570 -15.84 8.99 12.36
N SER A 571 -16.45 9.65 11.38
CA SER A 571 -17.26 8.98 10.36
C SER A 571 -16.47 7.99 9.54
N ASP A 572 -15.25 8.35 9.19
CA ASP A 572 -14.34 7.49 8.41
C ASP A 572 -13.84 6.30 9.24
N LEU A 573 -13.56 6.52 10.52
CA LEU A 573 -13.22 5.46 11.47
C LEU A 573 -14.36 4.47 11.68
N ALA A 574 -15.59 4.97 11.95
CA ALA A 574 -16.75 4.15 12.22
C ALA A 574 -17.18 3.29 11.02
N ARG A 575 -16.94 3.75 9.79
CA ARG A 575 -17.15 2.94 8.58
C ARG A 575 -16.19 1.76 8.47
N ARG A 576 -15.00 1.87 9.10
CA ARG A 576 -13.90 0.87 8.96
C ARG A 576 -13.85 -0.13 10.10
N VAL A 577 -14.16 0.33 11.29
CA VAL A 577 -14.18 -0.48 12.52
C VAL A 577 -15.46 -0.15 13.27
N PRO A 578 -16.32 -1.15 13.57
CA PRO A 578 -17.57 -0.93 14.28
C PRO A 578 -17.31 -0.27 15.65
N VAL A 579 -18.04 0.79 15.95
CA VAL A 579 -18.02 1.51 17.21
C VAL A 579 -19.23 1.10 18.05
N GLU A 580 -19.00 0.39 19.16
CA GLU A 580 -20.10 -0.05 20.03
C GLU A 580 -20.75 1.13 20.75
N GLN A 581 -19.92 2.02 21.29
CA GLN A 581 -20.36 3.19 22.01
C GLN A 581 -19.57 4.42 21.59
N LEU A 582 -20.26 5.49 21.25
CA LEU A 582 -19.67 6.82 21.04
C LEU A 582 -20.11 7.72 22.20
N SER A 583 -19.15 8.34 22.86
CA SER A 583 -19.39 9.25 23.98
C SER A 583 -18.88 10.64 23.64
N SER A 584 -19.77 11.63 23.68
CA SER A 584 -19.49 13.04 23.40
C SER A 584 -20.44 13.92 24.17
N ASP A 585 -20.27 15.22 24.07
CA ASP A 585 -21.19 16.18 24.68
C ASP A 585 -22.57 16.12 24.00
N SER A 586 -23.63 16.00 24.76
CA SER A 586 -24.99 15.70 24.28
C SER A 586 -25.73 16.89 23.62
N GLU A 587 -25.18 18.11 23.72
CA GLU A 587 -25.86 19.33 23.27
C GLU A 587 -25.53 19.76 21.84
N SER A 588 -24.72 18.98 21.12
CA SER A 588 -24.23 19.37 19.80
C SER A 588 -25.04 18.83 18.63
N ASN A 589 -25.24 19.67 17.60
CA ASN A 589 -25.80 19.25 16.29
C ASN A 589 -25.00 18.07 15.67
N TRP A 590 -23.75 17.90 16.06
CA TRP A 590 -22.89 16.84 15.63
C TRP A 590 -23.25 15.47 16.24
N TYR A 591 -23.70 15.44 17.47
CA TYR A 591 -24.18 14.22 18.15
C TYR A 591 -25.31 13.56 17.35
N GLN A 592 -26.23 14.39 16.79
CA GLN A 592 -27.27 13.91 15.90
C GLN A 592 -26.73 13.35 14.58
N THR A 593 -25.79 14.05 13.95
CA THR A 593 -25.13 13.57 12.70
C THR A 593 -24.36 12.27 12.91
N ALA A 594 -23.75 12.07 14.07
CA ALA A 594 -23.08 10.83 14.42
C ALA A 594 -24.06 9.66 14.65
N SER A 595 -25.28 9.94 15.10
CA SER A 595 -26.33 8.93 15.30
C SER A 595 -26.80 8.30 13.98
N GLU A 596 -26.69 9.02 12.88
CA GLU A 596 -27.07 8.56 11.54
C GLU A 596 -25.97 7.67 10.90
N ASN A 597 -24.78 7.55 11.54
CA ASN A 597 -23.70 6.77 11.00
C ASN A 597 -23.91 5.26 11.28
N PRO A 598 -24.06 4.42 10.26
CA PRO A 598 -24.38 3.00 10.43
C PRO A 598 -23.29 2.20 11.16
N GLY A 599 -22.08 2.77 11.30
CA GLY A 599 -20.98 2.14 12.04
C GLY A 599 -20.98 2.37 13.54
N VAL A 600 -21.87 3.24 14.05
CA VAL A 600 -22.02 3.54 15.49
C VAL A 600 -23.28 2.87 16.02
N ARG A 601 -23.15 1.97 16.99
CA ARG A 601 -24.31 1.23 17.52
C ARG A 601 -25.06 1.97 18.61
N LYS A 602 -24.37 2.69 19.48
CA LYS A 602 -24.97 3.35 20.62
C LYS A 602 -24.30 4.69 20.89
N LEU A 603 -25.11 5.72 21.05
CA LEU A 603 -24.65 7.02 21.52
C LEU A 603 -24.91 7.11 23.03
N LEU A 604 -23.91 7.59 23.76
CA LEU A 604 -24.01 7.79 25.20
C LEU A 604 -23.48 9.18 25.54
N PRO A 605 -24.26 9.99 26.28
CA PRO A 605 -23.70 11.24 26.78
C PRO A 605 -22.53 10.97 27.70
N LEU A 606 -21.55 11.88 27.75
CA LEU A 606 -20.52 11.88 28.75
C LEU A 606 -21.16 12.17 30.10
N THR A 607 -21.39 11.12 30.90
CA THR A 607 -21.91 11.25 32.26
C THR A 607 -20.77 11.62 33.23
N PRO A 608 -21.07 12.29 34.36
CA PRO A 608 -20.06 12.74 35.31
C PRO A 608 -19.10 11.65 35.79
N GLU A 609 -19.54 10.41 35.88
CA GLU A 609 -18.69 9.27 36.20
C GLU A 609 -19.18 8.00 35.53
N LYS A 610 -18.31 7.34 34.76
CA LYS A 610 -18.62 6.10 34.07
C LYS A 610 -17.45 5.12 34.15
N GLY A 611 -17.74 3.88 34.51
CA GLY A 611 -16.79 2.78 34.44
C GLY A 611 -17.01 1.95 33.16
N VAL A 612 -15.94 1.65 32.46
CA VAL A 612 -15.92 0.76 31.29
C VAL A 612 -14.80 -0.28 31.48
N LEU A 613 -15.03 -1.51 31.04
CA LEU A 613 -14.04 -2.57 31.07
C LEU A 613 -13.48 -2.80 29.66
N LEU A 614 -12.18 -2.54 29.47
CA LEU A 614 -11.47 -2.92 28.27
C LEU A 614 -10.68 -4.21 28.54
N GLY A 615 -11.23 -5.32 28.08
CA GLY A 615 -10.70 -6.62 28.48
C GLY A 615 -10.78 -6.82 29.99
N ARG A 616 -9.64 -6.86 30.69
CA ARG A 616 -9.57 -6.93 32.15
C ARG A 616 -9.20 -5.62 32.83
N PHE A 617 -8.98 -4.57 32.07
CA PHE A 617 -8.57 -3.27 32.59
C PHE A 617 -9.77 -2.37 32.85
N PRO A 618 -10.00 -1.91 34.10
CA PRO A 618 -11.05 -0.96 34.40
C PRO A 618 -10.65 0.45 33.97
N PHE A 619 -11.53 1.09 33.21
CA PHE A 619 -11.47 2.50 32.84
C PHE A 619 -12.48 3.27 33.67
N ARG A 620 -12.06 4.36 34.24
CA ARG A 620 -12.97 5.37 34.82
C ARG A 620 -12.87 6.65 34.00
N ILE A 621 -14.02 7.13 33.58
CA ILE A 621 -14.16 8.38 32.85
C ILE A 621 -14.93 9.29 33.78
N ALA A 622 -14.35 10.43 34.12
CA ALA A 622 -15.00 11.47 34.91
C ALA A 622 -14.99 12.78 34.12
N ARG A 623 -16.14 13.46 34.10
CA ARG A 623 -16.23 14.81 33.58
C ARG A 623 -16.44 15.78 34.74
N VAL A 624 -15.48 16.65 34.98
CA VAL A 624 -15.47 17.61 36.07
C VAL A 624 -15.15 18.98 35.50
N GLU A 625 -16.04 19.95 35.75
CA GLU A 625 -15.86 21.36 35.32
C GLU A 625 -15.59 21.53 33.81
N GLY A 626 -16.22 20.69 32.97
CA GLY A 626 -16.06 20.74 31.51
C GLY A 626 -14.87 19.96 30.96
N PHE A 627 -13.99 19.44 31.82
CA PHE A 627 -12.82 18.65 31.42
C PHE A 627 -13.07 17.15 31.56
N THR A 628 -12.68 16.38 30.56
CA THR A 628 -12.78 14.91 30.57
C THR A 628 -11.49 14.33 31.14
N ARG A 629 -11.60 13.59 32.24
CA ARG A 629 -10.50 12.88 32.91
C ARG A 629 -10.70 11.39 32.74
N ILE A 630 -9.68 10.68 32.30
CA ILE A 630 -9.75 9.23 32.06
C ILE A 630 -8.66 8.56 32.86
N GLY A 631 -9.08 7.74 33.81
CA GLY A 631 -8.19 6.92 34.63
C GLY A 631 -8.24 5.45 34.21
N VAL A 632 -7.09 4.81 34.08
CA VAL A 632 -6.97 3.39 33.78
C VAL A 632 -6.11 2.73 34.82
N LEU A 633 -6.59 1.65 35.40
CA LEU A 633 -5.78 0.82 36.27
C LEU A 633 -5.30 -0.40 35.50
N ALA A 634 -4.00 -0.43 35.20
CA ALA A 634 -3.38 -1.51 34.48
C ALA A 634 -2.31 -2.17 35.35
N ASN A 635 -2.59 -3.41 35.79
CA ASN A 635 -1.66 -4.21 36.61
C ASN A 635 -1.09 -3.48 37.84
N GLY A 636 -1.96 -2.75 38.55
CA GLY A 636 -1.57 -1.98 39.72
C GLY A 636 -0.97 -0.61 39.43
N LYS A 637 -0.76 -0.25 38.16
CA LYS A 637 -0.30 1.06 37.73
C LYS A 637 -1.49 1.94 37.32
N ARG A 638 -1.44 3.21 37.74
CA ARG A 638 -2.45 4.23 37.44
C ARG A 638 -2.02 5.06 36.25
N LEU A 639 -2.72 4.90 35.13
CA LEU A 639 -2.56 5.69 33.92
C LEU A 639 -3.65 6.77 33.91
N LEU A 640 -3.28 8.01 33.68
CA LEU A 640 -4.21 9.13 33.65
C LEU A 640 -4.10 9.89 32.32
N PHE A 641 -5.25 10.13 31.68
CA PHE A 641 -5.34 10.93 30.46
C PHE A 641 -6.11 12.20 30.78
N LEU A 642 -5.48 13.35 30.59
CA LEU A 642 -5.96 14.66 30.99
C LEU A 642 -5.85 15.66 29.85
N SER A 643 -6.62 16.76 29.95
CA SER A 643 -6.34 17.99 29.22
C SER A 643 -5.29 18.81 29.97
N ARG A 644 -4.34 19.41 29.27
CA ARG A 644 -3.39 20.34 29.86
C ARG A 644 -4.06 21.63 30.37
N LYS A 645 -5.21 21.94 29.82
CA LYS A 645 -6.04 23.07 30.22
C LYS A 645 -6.82 22.83 31.51
N ASP A 646 -6.85 21.58 32.00
CA ASP A 646 -7.52 21.24 33.25
C ASP A 646 -6.74 21.88 34.42
N PRO A 647 -7.37 22.71 35.24
CA PRO A 647 -6.70 23.42 36.35
C PRO A 647 -6.11 22.48 37.40
N LEU A 648 -6.60 21.24 37.50
CA LEU A 648 -6.07 20.23 38.42
C LEU A 648 -5.07 19.27 37.75
N ALA A 649 -4.69 19.49 36.51
CA ALA A 649 -3.82 18.59 35.73
C ALA A 649 -2.47 18.33 36.44
N GLU A 650 -1.84 19.37 36.97
CA GLU A 650 -0.56 19.23 37.69
C GLU A 650 -0.68 18.45 39.01
N SER A 651 -1.76 18.67 39.78
CA SER A 651 -1.96 17.95 41.02
C SER A 651 -2.29 16.48 40.78
N LEU A 652 -3.15 16.20 39.83
CA LEU A 652 -3.57 14.85 39.46
C LEU A 652 -2.45 14.04 38.82
N SER A 653 -1.56 14.71 38.05
CA SER A 653 -0.40 14.04 37.44
C SER A 653 0.58 13.50 38.48
N LYS A 654 0.64 14.12 39.67
CA LYS A 654 1.48 13.65 40.80
C LYS A 654 0.96 12.37 41.44
N GLU A 655 -0.34 12.08 41.28
CA GLU A 655 -1.00 10.89 41.84
C GLU A 655 -0.98 9.69 40.90
N ALA A 656 -0.65 9.90 39.65
CA ALA A 656 -0.60 8.85 38.63
C ALA A 656 0.81 8.31 38.41
N ASP A 657 0.91 7.05 38.02
CA ASP A 657 2.20 6.46 37.63
C ASP A 657 2.62 6.93 36.23
N CYS A 658 1.63 7.28 35.40
CA CYS A 658 1.86 7.86 34.08
C CYS A 658 0.69 8.79 33.69
N THR A 659 1.00 9.95 33.13
CA THR A 659 0.00 10.93 32.68
C THR A 659 0.24 11.26 31.19
N VAL A 660 -0.84 11.25 30.40
CA VAL A 660 -0.84 11.60 28.97
C VAL A 660 -1.80 12.78 28.74
N PHE A 661 -1.33 13.82 28.09
CA PHE A 661 -2.16 14.98 27.74
C PHE A 661 -2.74 14.81 26.33
N TYR A 662 -4.06 14.57 26.22
CA TYR A 662 -4.70 14.28 24.96
C TYR A 662 -4.94 15.51 24.07
N ASP A 663 -4.93 16.71 24.59
CA ASP A 663 -5.07 17.96 23.83
C ASP A 663 -3.77 18.40 23.13
N GLU A 664 -2.62 17.92 23.56
CA GLU A 664 -1.35 18.12 22.87
C GLU A 664 -1.25 17.27 21.59
N ILE A 665 -2.01 16.19 21.50
CA ILE A 665 -2.11 15.31 20.33
C ILE A 665 -2.61 16.07 19.09
N SER A 666 -3.31 17.20 19.28
CA SER A 666 -3.96 17.95 18.19
C SER A 666 -3.33 19.32 17.88
N GLN A 667 -2.33 19.79 18.63
CA GLN A 667 -1.88 21.20 18.60
C GLN A 667 -0.48 21.42 18.02
N LYS A 668 0.15 20.47 17.35
CA LYS A 668 1.47 20.76 16.77
C LYS A 668 1.38 21.65 15.53
N ASP A 669 1.55 22.93 15.76
CA ASP A 669 2.09 23.85 14.77
C ASP A 669 3.55 23.44 14.47
N GLY A 670 3.77 22.79 13.36
CA GLY A 670 5.06 22.77 12.66
C GLY A 670 6.24 22.04 13.31
N ILE A 671 6.08 21.13 14.26
CA ILE A 671 7.20 20.37 14.80
C ILE A 671 7.07 18.89 14.43
N SER A 672 8.18 18.38 13.88
CA SER A 672 8.45 17.00 13.52
C SER A 672 8.01 16.01 14.59
N SER A 673 7.51 14.90 14.11
CA SER A 673 7.29 13.65 14.83
C SER A 673 8.20 13.47 16.05
N GLY A 674 7.62 13.36 17.26
CA GLY A 674 8.28 12.59 18.28
C GLY A 674 8.44 13.12 19.67
N GLU A 675 8.04 14.32 20.04
CA GLU A 675 8.11 14.74 21.44
C GLU A 675 6.73 14.86 22.08
N TYR A 676 6.40 13.90 22.92
CA TYR A 676 5.21 13.91 23.77
C TYR A 676 5.61 14.22 25.21
N ALA A 677 4.90 15.16 25.83
CA ALA A 677 5.02 15.37 27.26
C ALA A 677 4.35 14.20 28.01
N ILE A 678 5.07 13.11 28.18
CA ILE A 678 4.74 12.11 29.16
C ILE A 678 5.35 12.62 30.47
N ILE A 679 4.54 13.19 31.33
CA ILE A 679 4.99 13.59 32.65
C ILE A 679 5.11 12.34 33.53
N ARG A 680 6.34 12.01 33.87
CA ARG A 680 6.73 10.91 34.75
C ARG A 680 6.99 11.37 36.14
N LYS A 681 6.78 10.45 37.05
CA LYS A 681 7.34 10.53 38.43
C LYS A 681 8.85 10.32 38.47
N ASP A 682 9.48 9.79 37.39
CA ASP A 682 10.90 9.47 37.34
C ASP A 682 11.55 9.90 36.01
N PRO A 683 12.52 10.83 36.00
CA PRO A 683 13.12 11.38 34.80
C PRO A 683 14.03 10.41 34.03
N ALA A 684 14.32 9.22 34.55
CA ALA A 684 15.22 8.25 33.91
C ALA A 684 14.70 7.55 32.66
N TRP A 685 13.49 7.88 32.19
CA TRP A 685 12.87 7.19 31.05
C TRP A 685 12.82 8.02 29.75
N THR A 686 13.28 9.23 29.71
CA THR A 686 13.23 10.09 28.55
C THR A 686 14.29 9.79 27.48
N ASP A 687 15.33 9.03 27.79
CA ASP A 687 16.50 8.87 26.95
C ASP A 687 16.45 7.68 25.95
N GLY A 688 15.34 6.96 25.86
CA GLY A 688 15.23 5.76 25.00
C GLY A 688 14.34 5.88 23.77
N PHE A 689 13.81 7.05 23.41
CA PHE A 689 12.68 7.17 22.49
C PHE A 689 12.92 7.88 21.15
N SER A 690 14.15 8.21 20.80
CA SER A 690 14.49 8.67 19.47
C SER A 690 14.85 7.48 18.56
N GLU A 691 14.17 7.28 17.49
CA GLU A 691 14.43 6.34 16.39
C GLU A 691 13.57 5.07 16.31
N ILE A 692 12.30 5.22 15.94
CA ILE A 692 11.64 4.22 15.11
C ILE A 692 10.86 4.95 14.02
N GLY A 693 11.33 4.75 12.78
CA GLY A 693 10.90 5.49 11.59
C GLY A 693 9.43 5.34 11.21
N GLU A 694 8.95 6.39 10.61
CA GLU A 694 7.66 6.63 9.99
C GLU A 694 7.26 5.56 8.97
N ASN A 695 6.52 4.53 9.34
CA ASN A 695 5.75 3.76 8.38
C ASN A 695 4.63 2.99 9.08
N TYR A 696 3.38 3.51 9.02
CA TYR A 696 2.13 2.80 9.40
C TYR A 696 2.05 2.21 10.81
N MET A 697 3.09 2.35 11.60
CA MET A 697 3.08 2.05 13.03
C MET A 697 2.88 3.34 13.80
N PRO A 698 2.13 3.33 14.89
CA PRO A 698 2.08 4.48 15.77
C PRO A 698 3.50 4.77 16.23
N GLN A 699 3.86 6.02 16.30
CA GLN A 699 5.16 6.47 16.76
C GLN A 699 5.46 5.98 18.17
N TRP A 700 4.41 5.62 18.95
CA TRP A 700 4.50 5.15 20.33
C TRP A 700 3.48 4.06 20.63
N ALA A 701 3.94 2.87 20.97
CA ALA A 701 3.10 1.82 21.51
C ALA A 701 3.63 1.41 22.88
N TRP A 702 2.79 1.49 23.88
CA TRP A 702 3.11 1.10 25.25
C TRP A 702 2.43 -0.23 25.55
N LYS A 703 3.18 -1.11 26.16
CA LYS A 703 2.66 -2.41 26.57
C LYS A 703 2.77 -2.55 28.08
N ALA A 704 1.64 -2.56 28.77
CA ALA A 704 1.59 -2.93 30.17
C ALA A 704 1.65 -4.46 30.29
N LEU A 705 2.75 -4.97 30.79
CA LEU A 705 2.94 -6.42 31.00
C LEU A 705 2.11 -6.92 32.18
N PRO A 706 1.78 -8.22 32.23
CA PRO A 706 1.00 -8.82 33.30
C PRO A 706 1.63 -8.68 34.70
N ASP A 707 2.93 -8.54 34.77
CA ASP A 707 3.71 -8.35 36.02
C ASP A 707 3.79 -6.90 36.50
N GLY A 708 3.10 -5.97 35.84
CA GLY A 708 3.08 -4.57 36.19
C GLY A 708 4.26 -3.77 35.60
N GLN A 709 5.12 -4.38 34.81
CA GLN A 709 6.17 -3.65 34.11
C GLN A 709 5.59 -2.95 32.87
N ILE A 710 6.13 -1.77 32.57
CA ILE A 710 5.81 -1.02 31.35
C ILE A 710 7.05 -1.07 30.47
N SER A 711 6.90 -1.67 29.26
CA SER A 711 7.94 -1.66 28.24
C SER A 711 7.60 -0.67 27.13
N GLY A 712 8.57 0.15 26.76
CA GLY A 712 8.44 1.14 25.68
C GLY A 712 8.84 0.58 24.31
#